data_f39d041389c82ea084343b95d638b204
#
_entry.id   f39d041389c82ea084343b95d638b204
#
_cell.length_a   1.000
_cell.length_b   1.000
_cell.length_c   1.000
_cell.angle_alpha   90.00
_cell.angle_beta   90.00
_cell.angle_gamma   90.00
#
_symmetry.space_group_name_H-M   'P 1'
#
loop_
_entity.id
_entity.type
_entity.pdbx_description
1 polymer ?
#
loop_
_entity_poly.entity_id
_entity_poly.type
_entity_poly.pdbx_seq_one_letter_code
_entity_poly.pdbx_strand_id
1 'polypeptide(L)'
;MYYGEYTVHQVDSGDVDAALVDDFPVEVTENGKTYTYPMDNLIFKAYLRILKKDGNTEKQVLKPGTTYQIYKVTDEGEELVEQTYSDGNKKTTINQFITDETGEVMTVKELKSGTYRIYETDSATGLHITEKYIEVTINSKADNYESYTDEEGYTHAIVTVTYTNEETYGKLKLYKTGEMLTGYEDGKFIYEKRFLKGVVFEITAAEDIVTQDNQGTHWYDKGDLVATITTGEGAEYIKECKNITGYTVDEDGTVIVQLPLGKYHVKEKKTLYGYVLPDVGWDVEFTWDNKDEEYVLNATDVTDKNGVLHVENSRAKAAVSLLKSDAATKQAVSGAEFGFYTKHDIYNVDGEKIVEAGTKLGTVVTDEDGKAVIDMDLPLMSEGYQVATNSAVATETAITLNSGDYYFKELSVSGSYYLDETDHPVHLEYQNENTEVISVGVEIENTQTTTIVSKLSVTNSEELAGCEMQIADTEGNVIVSWVSGNKDSIQLNEKLDTMGYCNVSVTLDEKGNLQINGLLHDTTYVLTENRPADGFVTADSISFQLIEGENKQTLVAVVTGEDMAVQQDNIVRMVDDTTKVAISKTDITGTEELPGCELEVTEKDTDIVIDSWTSTEEKHLIEQVFVVGKTYVLKEKRPADGYVTADSIEFTVTDTGEIQGVQMKDDTTKIRIIKLAEDTGEGMRGAKFEVYDSNNEKVLEFTSVEDGYDITGKLTVGETYTFKEVEAPKGYKLAKPVKYTIEDTAELQTISITDKKQPKPPVPQTGLNTPLMTAVLILFSLICGAIIAFCRKRTGSRS
;
A
#
# COMPACT_ATOMS: atom_id res chain seq x y z
N MET A 1 -87.10 56.29 -70.49
CA MET A 1 -85.98 57.09 -70.04
C MET A 1 -86.29 58.53 -70.35
N TYR A 2 -85.84 59.43 -69.48
CA TYR A 2 -85.95 60.89 -69.77
C TYR A 2 -84.81 61.29 -70.75
N TYR A 3 -84.95 62.46 -71.33
CA TYR A 3 -83.90 62.94 -72.17
C TYR A 3 -82.59 63.15 -71.38
N GLY A 4 -81.45 62.79 -71.97
CA GLY A 4 -80.13 62.92 -71.37
C GLY A 4 -79.20 61.83 -71.74
N GLU A 5 -77.96 61.94 -71.20
CA GLU A 5 -76.94 60.97 -71.34
C GLU A 5 -77.00 59.91 -70.23
N TYR A 6 -76.79 58.63 -70.61
CA TYR A 6 -76.79 57.53 -69.69
C TYR A 6 -75.56 56.72 -69.95
N THR A 7 -74.99 56.09 -68.91
CA THR A 7 -73.96 55.06 -69.12
C THR A 7 -74.63 53.71 -68.97
N VAL A 8 -74.44 52.89 -69.95
CA VAL A 8 -74.88 51.52 -69.90
C VAL A 8 -73.71 50.69 -69.32
N HIS A 9 -74.02 50.00 -68.26
CA HIS A 9 -73.09 49.12 -67.57
C HIS A 9 -73.63 47.70 -67.63
N GLN A 10 -72.84 46.76 -68.18
CA GLN A 10 -73.20 45.34 -68.21
C GLN A 10 -72.90 44.73 -66.87
N VAL A 11 -73.94 44.25 -66.16
CA VAL A 11 -73.76 43.59 -64.87
C VAL A 11 -73.45 42.07 -64.92
N ASP A 12 -73.84 41.48 -66.02
CA ASP A 12 -73.62 39.99 -66.25
C ASP A 12 -73.60 39.78 -67.76
N SER A 13 -72.69 39.03 -68.23
CA SER A 13 -72.58 38.65 -69.68
C SER A 13 -73.61 37.55 -70.06
N GLY A 14 -74.15 36.82 -69.02
CA GLY A 14 -75.00 35.66 -69.30
C GLY A 14 -74.23 34.44 -69.71
N ASP A 15 -72.96 34.58 -70.04
CA ASP A 15 -72.08 33.51 -70.42
C ASP A 15 -70.76 33.64 -69.63
N VAL A 16 -70.41 32.57 -68.96
CA VAL A 16 -69.19 32.52 -68.07
C VAL A 16 -67.90 32.64 -68.85
N ASP A 17 -67.95 32.37 -70.15
CA ASP A 17 -66.83 32.44 -71.04
C ASP A 17 -66.73 33.79 -71.74
N ALA A 18 -67.61 34.69 -71.48
CA ALA A 18 -67.65 36.01 -72.09
C ALA A 18 -67.25 37.14 -71.10
N ALA A 19 -66.44 37.99 -71.55
CA ALA A 19 -66.08 39.23 -70.88
C ALA A 19 -67.28 40.23 -70.89
N LEU A 20 -67.40 41.01 -69.86
CA LEU A 20 -68.30 42.18 -69.81
C LEU A 20 -67.77 43.18 -70.87
N VAL A 21 -68.71 43.91 -71.54
CA VAL A 21 -68.32 45.05 -72.39
C VAL A 21 -68.11 46.25 -71.51
N ASP A 22 -67.21 47.09 -71.96
CA ASP A 22 -66.94 48.39 -71.23
C ASP A 22 -68.17 49.20 -71.15
N ASP A 23 -68.26 50.05 -70.19
CA ASP A 23 -69.30 51.01 -70.04
C ASP A 23 -69.30 51.91 -71.26
N PHE A 24 -70.52 52.17 -71.84
CA PHE A 24 -70.64 53.07 -72.98
C PHE A 24 -71.73 54.08 -72.76
N PRO A 25 -71.55 55.33 -73.27
CA PRO A 25 -72.55 56.31 -73.19
C PRO A 25 -73.69 56.11 -74.13
N VAL A 26 -74.88 56.40 -73.78
CA VAL A 26 -76.10 56.38 -74.60
C VAL A 26 -76.82 57.70 -74.40
N GLU A 27 -77.04 58.40 -75.44
CA GLU A 27 -77.81 59.63 -75.34
C GLU A 27 -79.26 59.44 -75.87
N VAL A 28 -80.19 59.84 -75.05
CA VAL A 28 -81.60 59.79 -75.39
C VAL A 28 -82.07 61.23 -75.81
N THR A 29 -82.24 61.41 -77.14
CA THR A 29 -82.57 62.78 -77.70
C THR A 29 -83.96 62.88 -78.31
N GLU A 30 -84.65 61.74 -78.62
CA GLU A 30 -85.97 61.73 -79.29
C GLU A 30 -86.97 60.92 -78.50
N ASN A 31 -88.23 61.44 -78.28
CA ASN A 31 -89.36 60.84 -77.66
C ASN A 31 -89.88 59.63 -78.50
N GLY A 32 -90.05 58.45 -77.94
CA GLY A 32 -90.62 57.36 -78.59
C GLY A 32 -89.69 56.61 -79.57
N LYS A 33 -88.45 56.98 -79.66
CA LYS A 33 -87.48 56.33 -80.53
C LYS A 33 -86.82 55.12 -79.71
N THR A 34 -86.59 54.05 -80.49
CA THR A 34 -85.84 52.96 -80.01
C THR A 34 -84.39 53.15 -80.45
N TYR A 35 -83.49 53.02 -79.50
CA TYR A 35 -82.06 53.07 -79.73
C TYR A 35 -81.57 51.58 -79.62
N THR A 36 -80.86 51.07 -80.59
CA THR A 36 -80.34 49.73 -80.57
C THR A 36 -78.83 49.81 -80.56
N TYR A 37 -78.22 49.28 -79.60
CA TYR A 37 -76.80 49.19 -79.50
C TYR A 37 -76.41 47.71 -79.63
N PRO A 38 -75.83 47.22 -80.70
CA PRO A 38 -75.29 45.88 -80.74
C PRO A 38 -74.05 45.78 -79.85
N MET A 39 -74.02 44.76 -79.08
CA MET A 39 -72.90 44.46 -78.22
C MET A 39 -72.47 43.00 -78.41
N ASP A 40 -71.20 42.83 -78.74
CA ASP A 40 -70.58 41.54 -78.86
C ASP A 40 -69.74 41.25 -77.57
N ASN A 41 -70.09 40.19 -76.92
CA ASN A 41 -69.26 39.70 -75.81
C ASN A 41 -68.00 39.07 -76.40
N LEU A 42 -66.90 39.49 -75.85
CA LEU A 42 -65.60 38.88 -76.13
C LEU A 42 -65.40 37.67 -75.24
N ILE A 43 -64.54 36.76 -75.69
CA ILE A 43 -64.12 35.61 -74.84
C ILE A 43 -63.35 36.22 -73.67
N PHE A 44 -63.78 35.82 -72.44
CA PHE A 44 -63.04 36.24 -71.25
C PHE A 44 -61.64 35.72 -71.31
N LYS A 45 -60.68 36.52 -70.95
CA LYS A 45 -59.29 36.17 -70.82
C LYS A 45 -58.71 36.79 -69.57
N ALA A 46 -57.73 36.09 -68.91
CA ALA A 46 -57.01 36.64 -67.80
C ALA A 46 -55.58 36.16 -67.86
N TYR A 47 -54.72 36.99 -67.31
CA TYR A 47 -53.39 36.50 -66.90
C TYR A 47 -53.61 35.55 -65.78
N LEU A 48 -52.77 34.53 -65.77
CA LEU A 48 -52.69 33.63 -64.63
C LEU A 48 -51.43 33.95 -63.84
N ARG A 49 -51.61 34.39 -62.61
CA ARG A 49 -50.55 34.62 -61.62
C ARG A 49 -50.49 33.41 -60.68
N ILE A 50 -49.32 32.81 -60.53
CA ILE A 50 -49.06 31.74 -59.62
C ILE A 50 -48.16 32.26 -58.51
N LEU A 51 -48.63 32.19 -57.26
CA LEU A 51 -47.89 32.55 -56.06
C LEU A 51 -47.41 31.26 -55.41
N LYS A 52 -46.09 31.22 -55.14
CA LYS A 52 -45.51 30.12 -54.38
C LYS A 52 -45.68 30.39 -52.88
N LYS A 53 -46.23 29.45 -52.15
CA LYS A 53 -46.39 29.48 -50.69
C LYS A 53 -45.71 28.32 -50.01
N ASP A 54 -45.13 28.61 -48.86
CA ASP A 54 -44.60 27.61 -47.94
C ASP A 54 -45.74 27.12 -47.02
N GLY A 55 -45.99 25.83 -47.04
CA GLY A 55 -47.05 25.20 -46.21
C GLY A 55 -46.71 25.13 -44.74
N ASN A 56 -45.46 25.20 -44.37
CA ASN A 56 -45.01 25.18 -42.98
C ASN A 56 -45.20 26.53 -42.30
N THR A 57 -44.92 27.63 -43.01
CA THR A 57 -45.02 29.00 -42.46
C THR A 57 -46.30 29.71 -42.85
N GLU A 58 -47.06 29.21 -43.84
CA GLU A 58 -48.20 29.86 -44.47
C GLU A 58 -47.84 31.19 -45.20
N LYS A 59 -46.55 31.44 -45.46
CA LYS A 59 -46.05 32.64 -46.08
C LYS A 59 -45.68 32.43 -47.52
N GLN A 60 -45.64 33.50 -48.31
CA GLN A 60 -45.13 33.50 -49.66
C GLN A 60 -43.62 33.13 -49.68
N VAL A 61 -43.22 32.34 -50.60
CA VAL A 61 -41.81 31.97 -50.80
C VAL A 61 -41.12 33.01 -51.66
N LEU A 62 -40.21 33.78 -51.08
CA LEU A 62 -39.48 34.82 -51.79
C LEU A 62 -38.18 34.28 -52.39
N LYS A 63 -38.31 33.25 -53.24
CA LYS A 63 -37.23 32.61 -53.96
C LYS A 63 -37.58 32.37 -55.45
N PRO A 64 -36.63 32.60 -56.34
CA PRO A 64 -36.82 32.29 -57.77
C PRO A 64 -36.64 30.80 -58.04
N GLY A 65 -37.07 30.32 -59.20
CA GLY A 65 -36.68 29.03 -59.73
C GLY A 65 -37.73 27.93 -59.64
N THR A 66 -38.86 28.17 -58.93
CA THR A 66 -39.98 27.22 -59.06
C THR A 66 -40.51 27.21 -60.47
N THR A 67 -40.57 26.04 -61.10
CA THR A 67 -40.94 25.89 -62.48
C THR A 67 -42.27 25.20 -62.59
N TYR A 68 -43.16 25.85 -63.36
CA TYR A 68 -44.52 25.35 -63.67
C TYR A 68 -44.71 25.08 -65.14
N GLN A 69 -45.50 24.02 -65.44
CA GLN A 69 -46.12 23.75 -66.72
C GLN A 69 -47.62 23.88 -66.55
N ILE A 70 -48.28 24.64 -67.52
CA ILE A 70 -49.70 24.87 -67.51
C ILE A 70 -50.32 24.06 -68.62
N TYR A 71 -51.38 23.33 -68.33
CA TYR A 71 -52.12 22.52 -69.28
C TYR A 71 -53.55 23.03 -69.29
N LYS A 72 -54.11 23.21 -70.48
CA LYS A 72 -55.53 23.44 -70.66
C LYS A 72 -56.28 22.13 -70.68
N VAL A 73 -57.32 21.95 -69.87
CA VAL A 73 -58.18 20.82 -69.90
C VAL A 73 -59.16 20.94 -71.02
N THR A 74 -59.23 19.98 -71.89
CA THR A 74 -60.12 19.90 -73.07
C THR A 74 -60.88 18.55 -73.03
N ASP A 75 -61.91 18.40 -73.94
CA ASP A 75 -62.63 17.13 -74.03
C ASP A 75 -61.76 16.02 -74.59
N GLU A 76 -60.68 16.31 -75.29
CA GLU A 76 -59.73 15.34 -75.81
C GLU A 76 -58.56 15.03 -74.90
N GLY A 77 -58.47 15.70 -73.76
CA GLY A 77 -57.42 15.58 -72.78
C GLY A 77 -56.78 16.88 -72.34
N GLU A 78 -55.50 16.82 -71.98
CA GLU A 78 -54.73 18.01 -71.55
C GLU A 78 -53.82 18.50 -72.69
N GLU A 79 -53.87 19.79 -72.91
CA GLU A 79 -53.07 20.46 -73.92
C GLU A 79 -52.06 21.42 -73.27
N LEU A 80 -50.75 21.21 -73.52
CA LEU A 80 -49.71 22.07 -72.93
C LEU A 80 -49.83 23.50 -73.47
N VAL A 81 -49.83 24.47 -72.60
CA VAL A 81 -49.90 25.89 -72.95
C VAL A 81 -48.49 26.37 -73.35
N GLU A 82 -48.40 26.83 -74.61
CA GLU A 82 -47.20 27.45 -75.17
C GLU A 82 -47.48 28.94 -75.43
N GLN A 83 -46.62 29.78 -74.94
CA GLN A 83 -46.76 31.25 -75.15
C GLN A 83 -45.52 31.82 -75.91
N THR A 84 -45.76 32.56 -76.94
CA THR A 84 -44.70 33.22 -77.67
C THR A 84 -44.75 34.72 -77.47
N TYR A 85 -43.68 35.32 -76.99
CA TYR A 85 -43.55 36.76 -76.87
C TYR A 85 -42.35 37.29 -77.67
N SER A 86 -42.30 38.59 -77.85
CA SER A 86 -41.20 39.23 -78.59
C SER A 86 -40.45 40.17 -77.64
N ASP A 87 -39.15 39.92 -77.51
CA ASP A 87 -38.24 40.80 -76.84
C ASP A 87 -37.34 41.46 -77.92
N GLY A 88 -37.67 42.68 -78.28
CA GLY A 88 -37.09 43.36 -79.38
C GLY A 88 -37.33 42.59 -80.75
N ASN A 89 -36.27 42.18 -81.39
CA ASN A 89 -36.35 41.44 -82.65
C ASN A 89 -36.39 39.91 -82.52
N LYS A 90 -36.32 39.37 -81.22
CA LYS A 90 -36.31 37.96 -80.98
C LYS A 90 -37.68 37.49 -80.53
N LYS A 91 -38.20 36.48 -81.25
CA LYS A 91 -39.38 35.73 -80.75
C LYS A 91 -38.96 34.59 -79.90
N THR A 92 -39.49 34.51 -78.68
CA THR A 92 -39.22 33.41 -77.68
C THR A 92 -40.56 32.71 -77.41
N THR A 93 -40.59 31.42 -77.55
CA THR A 93 -41.71 30.59 -77.11
C THR A 93 -41.34 29.88 -75.78
N ILE A 94 -42.19 29.93 -74.76
CA ILE A 94 -42.04 29.32 -73.53
C ILE A 94 -43.23 28.41 -73.20
N ASN A 95 -42.98 27.33 -72.53
CA ASN A 95 -43.98 26.41 -71.97
C ASN A 95 -43.64 26.07 -70.54
N GLN A 96 -42.63 26.71 -69.93
CA GLN A 96 -42.27 26.72 -68.59
C GLN A 96 -42.37 28.13 -67.98
N PHE A 97 -43.04 28.23 -66.87
CA PHE A 97 -43.25 29.48 -66.18
C PHE A 97 -42.45 29.38 -64.83
N ILE A 98 -41.47 30.29 -64.69
CA ILE A 98 -40.48 30.17 -63.59
C ILE A 98 -40.70 31.36 -62.67
N THR A 99 -40.81 31.14 -61.36
CA THR A 99 -40.96 32.21 -60.38
C THR A 99 -39.72 33.10 -60.36
N ASP A 100 -39.91 34.33 -60.09
CA ASP A 100 -38.87 35.33 -59.83
C ASP A 100 -38.51 35.41 -58.29
N GLU A 101 -37.74 36.42 -57.93
CA GLU A 101 -37.28 36.64 -56.53
C GLU A 101 -38.45 36.97 -55.58
N THR A 102 -39.61 37.35 -56.09
CA THR A 102 -40.82 37.58 -55.31
C THR A 102 -41.58 36.27 -55.05
N GLY A 103 -41.17 35.17 -55.73
CA GLY A 103 -41.87 33.89 -55.61
C GLY A 103 -43.15 33.80 -56.38
N GLU A 104 -43.31 34.68 -57.35
CA GLU A 104 -44.48 34.68 -58.24
C GLU A 104 -44.05 34.50 -59.70
N VAL A 105 -44.96 34.04 -60.50
CA VAL A 105 -44.86 34.03 -61.94
C VAL A 105 -46.23 34.32 -62.53
N MET A 106 -46.24 35.11 -63.55
CA MET A 106 -47.44 35.44 -64.34
C MET A 106 -47.24 34.97 -65.80
N THR A 107 -48.29 34.48 -66.41
CA THR A 107 -48.25 34.17 -67.85
C THR A 107 -47.95 35.45 -68.70
N VAL A 108 -47.16 35.29 -69.77
CA VAL A 108 -46.71 36.43 -70.57
C VAL A 108 -47.82 36.94 -71.51
N LYS A 109 -48.90 36.16 -71.65
CA LYS A 109 -50.13 36.47 -72.38
C LYS A 109 -51.34 35.95 -71.63
N GLU A 110 -52.44 36.64 -71.77
CA GLU A 110 -53.73 36.18 -71.20
C GLU A 110 -54.09 34.80 -71.73
N LEU A 111 -54.64 33.97 -70.88
CA LEU A 111 -55.24 32.68 -71.19
C LEU A 111 -56.73 32.89 -71.41
N LYS A 112 -57.29 32.13 -72.34
CA LYS A 112 -58.73 32.14 -72.62
C LYS A 112 -59.47 31.46 -71.50
N SER A 113 -60.77 31.78 -71.32
CA SER A 113 -61.64 31.07 -70.43
C SER A 113 -61.54 29.49 -70.57
N GLY A 114 -61.64 28.80 -69.48
CA GLY A 114 -61.50 27.39 -69.45
C GLY A 114 -60.84 26.91 -68.12
N THR A 115 -60.75 25.57 -67.97
CA THR A 115 -60.05 24.93 -66.82
C THR A 115 -58.64 24.67 -67.22
N TYR A 116 -57.70 24.97 -66.31
CA TYR A 116 -56.29 24.73 -66.45
C TYR A 116 -55.74 23.95 -65.27
N ARG A 117 -54.78 23.05 -65.54
CA ARG A 117 -54.02 22.32 -64.53
C ARG A 117 -52.60 22.88 -64.54
N ILE A 118 -52.13 23.17 -63.37
CA ILE A 118 -50.78 23.74 -63.18
C ILE A 118 -49.95 22.65 -62.47
N TYR A 119 -48.96 22.14 -63.15
CA TYR A 119 -48.03 21.16 -62.65
C TYR A 119 -46.76 21.90 -62.29
N GLU A 120 -46.29 21.65 -61.00
CA GLU A 120 -44.97 22.09 -60.65
C GLU A 120 -43.98 21.00 -61.09
N THR A 121 -42.96 21.36 -61.86
CA THR A 121 -41.97 20.44 -62.38
C THR A 121 -40.61 20.53 -61.69
N ASP A 122 -40.38 21.65 -60.99
CA ASP A 122 -39.21 21.89 -60.22
C ASP A 122 -39.54 22.84 -59.03
N SER A 123 -39.18 22.44 -57.82
CA SER A 123 -39.52 23.18 -56.61
C SER A 123 -38.45 24.23 -56.27
N ALA A 124 -38.81 25.24 -55.50
CA ALA A 124 -37.85 26.17 -54.97
C ALA A 124 -36.92 25.45 -53.91
N THR A 125 -35.69 25.91 -53.80
CA THR A 125 -34.68 25.35 -52.90
C THR A 125 -35.23 25.21 -51.50
N GLY A 126 -35.17 24.00 -50.96
CA GLY A 126 -35.57 23.69 -49.60
C GLY A 126 -37.03 23.28 -49.46
N LEU A 127 -37.79 23.19 -50.54
CA LEU A 127 -39.20 22.75 -50.57
C LEU A 127 -39.34 21.49 -51.40
N HIS A 128 -40.35 20.68 -51.14
CA HIS A 128 -40.75 19.53 -51.94
C HIS A 128 -42.19 19.64 -52.35
N ILE A 129 -42.48 19.05 -53.52
CA ILE A 129 -43.81 19.11 -54.14
C ILE A 129 -44.75 18.17 -53.41
N THR A 130 -45.84 18.72 -52.84
CA THR A 130 -46.84 17.91 -52.11
C THR A 130 -48.03 17.56 -52.94
N GLU A 131 -48.39 18.43 -53.94
CA GLU A 131 -49.52 18.24 -54.79
C GLU A 131 -49.09 17.98 -56.23
N LYS A 132 -49.68 16.98 -56.89
CA LYS A 132 -49.34 16.61 -58.27
C LYS A 132 -49.64 17.77 -59.24
N TYR A 133 -50.75 18.47 -59.08
CA TYR A 133 -51.16 19.65 -59.81
C TYR A 133 -52.23 20.36 -59.00
N ILE A 134 -52.44 21.67 -59.29
CA ILE A 134 -53.60 22.41 -58.85
C ILE A 134 -54.45 22.77 -60.07
N GLU A 135 -55.80 22.82 -59.90
CA GLU A 135 -56.72 23.15 -60.98
C GLU A 135 -57.29 24.54 -60.75
N VAL A 136 -57.34 25.30 -61.82
CA VAL A 136 -57.89 26.70 -61.78
C VAL A 136 -58.82 26.88 -62.92
N THR A 137 -59.95 27.57 -62.73
CA THR A 137 -60.87 27.91 -63.75
C THR A 137 -60.78 29.41 -64.02
N ILE A 138 -60.53 29.75 -65.30
CA ILE A 138 -60.53 31.14 -65.78
C ILE A 138 -61.88 31.40 -66.41
N ASN A 139 -62.70 32.26 -65.78
CA ASN A 139 -63.96 32.70 -66.32
C ASN A 139 -64.36 34.03 -65.72
N SER A 140 -65.36 34.74 -66.32
CA SER A 140 -65.81 36.04 -65.84
C SER A 140 -66.50 36.08 -64.47
N LYS A 141 -66.74 34.91 -63.83
CA LYS A 141 -67.38 34.78 -62.58
C LYS A 141 -66.43 34.16 -61.53
N ALA A 142 -65.16 34.00 -61.85
CA ALA A 142 -64.20 33.55 -60.88
C ALA A 142 -64.02 34.55 -59.75
N ASP A 143 -64.14 34.05 -58.52
CA ASP A 143 -64.02 34.90 -57.31
C ASP A 143 -62.55 35.31 -57.03
N ASN A 144 -61.60 34.78 -57.81
CA ASN A 144 -60.20 34.97 -57.57
C ASN A 144 -59.49 35.80 -58.61
N TYR A 145 -60.19 36.57 -59.38
CA TYR A 145 -59.58 37.54 -60.29
C TYR A 145 -59.65 38.99 -59.79
N GLU A 146 -58.61 39.69 -60.01
CA GLU A 146 -58.50 41.15 -59.86
C GLU A 146 -58.32 41.82 -61.24
N SER A 147 -58.72 43.09 -61.35
CA SER A 147 -58.53 43.82 -62.61
C SER A 147 -57.45 44.88 -62.39
N TYR A 148 -56.59 45.06 -63.40
CA TYR A 148 -55.65 46.20 -63.39
C TYR A 148 -55.68 46.86 -64.77
N THR A 149 -55.41 48.15 -64.78
CA THR A 149 -55.30 48.96 -66.01
C THR A 149 -53.84 49.24 -66.27
N ASP A 150 -53.36 48.90 -67.47
CA ASP A 150 -52.01 49.11 -67.88
C ASP A 150 -51.77 50.60 -68.23
N GLU A 151 -50.53 50.97 -68.52
CA GLU A 151 -50.12 52.34 -68.83
C GLU A 151 -50.80 52.91 -70.23
N GLU A 152 -51.24 52.01 -71.03
CA GLU A 152 -51.89 52.26 -72.28
C GLU A 152 -53.41 52.44 -72.12
N GLY A 153 -53.94 52.20 -70.93
CA GLY A 153 -55.32 52.32 -70.60
C GLY A 153 -56.19 51.07 -70.81
N TYR A 154 -55.63 49.96 -71.12
CA TYR A 154 -56.32 48.66 -71.22
C TYR A 154 -56.53 48.02 -69.87
N THR A 155 -57.72 47.47 -69.63
CA THR A 155 -58.05 46.77 -68.39
C THR A 155 -57.87 45.26 -68.61
N HIS A 156 -57.08 44.67 -67.79
CA HIS A 156 -56.77 43.20 -67.80
C HIS A 156 -57.30 42.54 -66.57
N ALA A 157 -57.69 41.25 -66.67
CA ALA A 157 -58.03 40.41 -65.53
C ALA A 157 -56.81 39.57 -65.15
N ILE A 158 -56.60 39.41 -63.89
CA ILE A 158 -55.58 38.51 -63.35
C ILE A 158 -56.26 37.49 -62.40
N VAL A 159 -56.18 36.26 -62.76
CA VAL A 159 -56.56 35.12 -61.88
C VAL A 159 -55.30 34.72 -61.09
N THR A 160 -55.43 34.77 -59.78
CA THR A 160 -54.31 34.40 -58.91
C THR A 160 -54.57 33.07 -58.25
N VAL A 161 -53.58 32.18 -58.34
CA VAL A 161 -53.60 30.91 -57.66
C VAL A 161 -52.41 30.78 -56.73
N THR A 162 -52.59 30.08 -55.60
CA THR A 162 -51.50 29.80 -54.70
C THR A 162 -51.12 28.35 -54.81
N TYR A 163 -49.86 28.11 -55.11
CA TYR A 163 -49.31 26.74 -55.12
C TYR A 163 -48.47 26.53 -53.84
N THR A 164 -48.87 25.58 -52.97
CA THR A 164 -48.26 25.40 -51.62
C THR A 164 -47.39 24.15 -51.63
N ASN A 165 -46.15 24.28 -51.21
CA ASN A 165 -45.24 23.15 -50.95
C ASN A 165 -44.87 23.17 -49.48
N GLU A 166 -44.38 22.06 -49.00
CA GLU A 166 -43.84 21.89 -47.64
C GLU A 166 -42.33 21.95 -47.66
N GLU A 167 -41.73 22.38 -46.52
CA GLU A 167 -40.29 22.36 -46.37
C GLU A 167 -39.79 20.90 -46.36
N THR A 168 -38.67 20.66 -47.09
CA THR A 168 -37.91 19.43 -46.95
C THR A 168 -37.22 19.45 -45.61
N TYR A 169 -37.23 18.33 -44.91
CA TYR A 169 -36.60 18.22 -43.61
C TYR A 169 -35.42 17.23 -43.58
N GLY A 170 -34.59 17.35 -42.59
CA GLY A 170 -33.55 16.37 -42.29
C GLY A 170 -34.06 15.22 -41.42
N LYS A 171 -33.61 14.01 -41.68
CA LYS A 171 -33.82 12.87 -40.77
C LYS A 171 -32.52 12.53 -40.05
N LEU A 172 -32.43 12.81 -38.73
CA LEU A 172 -31.36 12.33 -37.88
C LEU A 172 -31.75 10.97 -37.35
N LYS A 173 -30.93 9.99 -37.62
CA LYS A 173 -31.02 8.63 -37.05
C LYS A 173 -29.92 8.47 -36.05
N LEU A 174 -30.26 8.13 -34.79
CA LEU A 174 -29.31 7.95 -33.68
C LEU A 174 -29.41 6.55 -33.12
N TYR A 175 -28.30 5.84 -33.11
CA TYR A 175 -28.18 4.51 -32.54
C TYR A 175 -27.09 4.48 -31.46
N LYS A 176 -27.42 4.04 -30.26
CA LYS A 176 -26.55 4.07 -29.10
C LYS A 176 -26.14 2.69 -28.65
N THR A 177 -24.84 2.47 -28.48
CA THR A 177 -24.30 1.20 -27.98
C THR A 177 -23.35 1.39 -26.79
N GLY A 178 -23.10 0.32 -26.08
CA GLY A 178 -22.06 0.20 -25.06
C GLY A 178 -21.78 -1.26 -24.75
N GLU A 179 -20.69 -1.51 -24.03
CA GLU A 179 -20.29 -2.84 -23.62
C GLU A 179 -21.16 -3.37 -22.49
N MET A 180 -21.73 -4.55 -22.67
CA MET A 180 -22.51 -5.27 -21.65
C MET A 180 -21.88 -6.63 -21.36
N LEU A 181 -21.96 -7.08 -20.12
CA LEU A 181 -21.48 -8.39 -19.70
C LEU A 181 -22.33 -9.50 -20.29
N THR A 182 -21.75 -10.35 -21.11
CA THR A 182 -22.44 -11.47 -21.76
C THR A 182 -22.01 -12.85 -21.29
N GLY A 183 -20.80 -13.00 -20.71
CA GLY A 183 -20.31 -14.29 -20.31
C GLY A 183 -19.07 -14.26 -19.41
N TYR A 184 -18.64 -15.46 -19.02
CA TYR A 184 -17.37 -15.69 -18.30
C TYR A 184 -16.75 -16.97 -18.83
N GLU A 185 -15.58 -16.85 -19.48
CA GLU A 185 -14.86 -17.96 -20.10
C GLU A 185 -13.35 -17.83 -19.86
N ASP A 186 -12.68 -18.95 -19.63
CA ASP A 186 -11.23 -19.03 -19.40
C ASP A 186 -10.71 -18.02 -18.34
N GLY A 187 -11.51 -17.80 -17.29
CA GLY A 187 -11.13 -16.87 -16.21
C GLY A 187 -11.32 -15.39 -16.55
N LYS A 188 -12.03 -15.06 -17.62
CA LYS A 188 -12.25 -13.69 -18.08
C LYS A 188 -13.72 -13.38 -18.27
N PHE A 189 -14.12 -12.20 -17.91
CA PHE A 189 -15.43 -11.67 -18.21
C PHE A 189 -15.49 -11.22 -19.67
N ILE A 190 -16.56 -11.59 -20.36
CA ILE A 190 -16.80 -11.30 -21.79
C ILE A 190 -17.80 -10.18 -21.89
N TYR A 191 -17.44 -9.15 -22.65
CA TYR A 191 -18.30 -8.01 -22.92
C TYR A 191 -18.54 -7.88 -24.41
N GLU A 192 -19.80 -7.63 -24.77
CA GLU A 192 -20.21 -7.37 -26.14
C GLU A 192 -20.91 -6.02 -26.24
N LYS A 193 -20.79 -5.38 -27.42
CA LYS A 193 -21.54 -4.17 -27.71
C LYS A 193 -23.01 -4.49 -27.90
N ARG A 194 -23.84 -3.88 -27.07
CA ARG A 194 -25.30 -4.00 -27.12
C ARG A 194 -25.92 -2.60 -27.14
N PHE A 195 -27.17 -2.52 -27.62
CA PHE A 195 -27.93 -1.27 -27.60
C PHE A 195 -28.14 -0.77 -26.17
N LEU A 196 -27.96 0.57 -25.98
CA LEU A 196 -28.21 1.25 -24.71
C LEU A 196 -29.52 2.05 -24.79
N LYS A 197 -30.55 1.60 -24.06
CA LYS A 197 -31.83 2.29 -23.93
C LYS A 197 -31.79 3.30 -22.78
N GLY A 198 -32.38 4.49 -22.95
CA GLY A 198 -32.53 5.49 -21.88
C GLY A 198 -31.36 6.50 -21.77
N VAL A 199 -30.44 6.53 -22.72
CA VAL A 199 -29.40 7.53 -22.83
C VAL A 199 -29.98 8.80 -23.42
N VAL A 200 -29.67 9.97 -22.84
CA VAL A 200 -30.27 11.24 -23.20
C VAL A 200 -29.28 12.08 -24.00
N PHE A 201 -29.74 12.57 -25.18
CA PHE A 201 -29.02 13.49 -26.04
C PHE A 201 -29.75 14.81 -26.17
N GLU A 202 -29.02 15.90 -26.23
CA GLU A 202 -29.52 17.21 -26.60
C GLU A 202 -29.10 17.54 -28.05
N ILE A 203 -30.03 18.08 -28.85
CA ILE A 203 -29.78 18.62 -30.19
C ILE A 203 -29.91 20.13 -30.08
N THR A 204 -28.84 20.84 -30.41
CA THR A 204 -28.82 22.32 -30.45
C THR A 204 -28.57 22.81 -31.84
N ALA A 205 -29.12 23.98 -32.18
CA ALA A 205 -28.88 24.67 -33.45
C ALA A 205 -27.42 25.14 -33.50
N ALA A 206 -26.62 24.68 -34.47
CA ALA A 206 -25.23 25.12 -34.64
C ALA A 206 -25.12 26.45 -35.40
N GLU A 207 -26.19 26.84 -36.08
CA GLU A 207 -26.36 28.10 -36.82
C GLU A 207 -27.82 28.56 -36.66
N ASP A 208 -28.16 29.74 -37.17
CA ASP A 208 -29.55 30.16 -37.25
C ASP A 208 -30.27 29.30 -38.26
N ILE A 209 -31.30 28.58 -37.82
CA ILE A 209 -32.13 27.70 -38.63
C ILE A 209 -33.31 28.52 -39.18
N VAL A 210 -33.27 28.81 -40.48
CA VAL A 210 -34.22 29.71 -41.10
C VAL A 210 -35.29 28.93 -41.85
N THR A 211 -36.49 29.58 -41.97
CA THR A 211 -37.60 29.09 -42.80
C THR A 211 -37.21 29.09 -44.28
N GLN A 212 -37.81 28.19 -45.07
CA GLN A 212 -37.49 28.08 -46.51
C GLN A 212 -38.24 29.11 -47.36
N ASP A 213 -39.11 29.91 -46.78
CA ASP A 213 -39.82 30.99 -47.45
C ASP A 213 -38.94 32.22 -47.78
N ASN A 214 -37.69 32.26 -47.32
CA ASN A 214 -36.76 33.39 -47.53
C ASN A 214 -37.24 34.72 -46.95
N GLN A 215 -38.08 34.71 -45.93
CA GLN A 215 -38.58 35.93 -45.28
C GLN A 215 -37.82 36.25 -43.97
N GLY A 216 -36.68 35.59 -43.69
CA GLY A 216 -35.83 35.85 -42.53
C GLY A 216 -36.45 35.43 -41.20
N THR A 217 -37.39 34.51 -41.23
CA THR A 217 -37.94 33.92 -39.98
C THR A 217 -37.07 32.77 -39.55
N HIS A 218 -36.80 32.69 -38.26
CA HIS A 218 -36.02 31.58 -37.69
C HIS A 218 -36.94 30.54 -37.08
N TRP A 219 -36.68 29.28 -37.40
CA TRP A 219 -37.17 28.15 -36.59
C TRP A 219 -36.46 28.14 -35.25
N TYR A 220 -35.12 28.30 -35.26
CA TYR A 220 -34.26 28.32 -34.05
C TYR A 220 -33.13 29.30 -34.28
N ASP A 221 -32.75 30.03 -33.26
CA ASP A 221 -31.53 30.80 -33.23
C ASP A 221 -30.33 29.92 -32.91
N LYS A 222 -29.15 30.34 -33.32
CA LYS A 222 -27.91 29.60 -32.99
C LYS A 222 -27.75 29.42 -31.50
N GLY A 223 -27.57 28.19 -31.07
CA GLY A 223 -27.40 27.76 -29.68
C GLY A 223 -28.69 27.33 -28.98
N ASP A 224 -29.84 27.52 -29.66
CA ASP A 224 -31.12 27.06 -29.09
C ASP A 224 -31.13 25.54 -28.97
N LEU A 225 -31.71 25.03 -27.86
CA LEU A 225 -32.07 23.65 -27.70
C LEU A 225 -33.24 23.34 -28.64
N VAL A 226 -33.06 22.38 -29.52
CA VAL A 226 -34.07 22.01 -30.52
C VAL A 226 -34.91 20.83 -30.06
N ALA A 227 -34.25 19.76 -29.61
CA ALA A 227 -34.90 18.56 -29.13
C ALA A 227 -34.02 17.81 -28.14
N THR A 228 -34.65 16.98 -27.32
CA THR A 228 -34.00 16.00 -26.46
C THR A 228 -34.41 14.62 -26.95
N ILE A 229 -33.43 13.74 -27.21
CA ILE A 229 -33.63 12.36 -27.59
C ILE A 229 -33.36 11.46 -26.37
N THR A 230 -34.25 10.52 -26.09
CA THR A 230 -34.00 9.40 -25.18
C THR A 230 -33.95 8.11 -26.01
N THR A 231 -32.80 7.43 -26.01
CA THR A 231 -32.57 6.25 -26.86
C THR A 231 -33.55 5.14 -26.55
N GLY A 232 -34.16 4.55 -27.59
CA GLY A 232 -35.19 3.51 -27.47
C GLY A 232 -36.51 3.97 -26.89
N GLU A 233 -36.73 5.29 -26.67
CA GLU A 233 -37.95 5.85 -26.13
C GLU A 233 -38.55 6.91 -27.02
N GLY A 234 -37.73 7.78 -27.67
CA GLY A 234 -38.19 8.76 -28.57
C GLY A 234 -37.52 10.11 -28.40
N ALA A 235 -38.22 11.20 -28.76
CA ALA A 235 -37.72 12.56 -28.65
C ALA A 235 -38.79 13.53 -28.15
N GLU A 236 -38.34 14.58 -27.50
CA GLU A 236 -39.15 15.73 -27.08
C GLU A 236 -38.59 16.97 -27.76
N TYR A 237 -39.45 17.68 -28.50
CA TYR A 237 -39.10 18.94 -29.16
C TYR A 237 -39.39 20.12 -28.25
N ILE A 238 -38.48 21.07 -28.20
CA ILE A 238 -38.67 22.30 -27.41
C ILE A 238 -39.64 23.26 -28.12
N LYS A 239 -39.61 23.26 -29.43
CA LYS A 239 -40.50 24.04 -30.28
C LYS A 239 -40.92 23.19 -31.47
N GLU A 240 -42.22 23.02 -31.64
CA GLU A 240 -42.77 22.32 -32.80
C GLU A 240 -42.70 23.17 -34.04
N CYS A 241 -42.19 22.61 -35.14
CA CYS A 241 -42.28 23.14 -36.46
C CYS A 241 -43.38 22.38 -37.17
N LYS A 242 -44.34 23.10 -37.84
CA LYS A 242 -45.44 22.48 -38.57
C LYS A 242 -44.91 21.41 -39.52
N ASN A 243 -45.47 20.19 -39.46
CA ASN A 243 -45.14 19.03 -40.28
C ASN A 243 -43.71 18.45 -40.08
N ILE A 244 -42.90 19.01 -39.14
CA ILE A 244 -41.49 18.56 -38.85
C ILE A 244 -41.34 18.23 -37.33
N THR A 245 -42.27 17.56 -36.75
CA THR A 245 -42.31 17.28 -35.29
C THR A 245 -42.36 15.79 -34.97
N GLY A 246 -42.29 14.95 -35.96
CA GLY A 246 -42.37 13.51 -35.80
C GLY A 246 -41.05 12.87 -35.33
N TYR A 247 -41.18 11.83 -34.55
CA TYR A 247 -40.08 10.90 -34.34
C TYR A 247 -40.59 9.45 -34.52
N THR A 248 -39.68 8.54 -34.81
CA THR A 248 -39.95 7.10 -34.79
C THR A 248 -38.84 6.40 -34.01
N VAL A 249 -39.15 5.21 -33.49
CA VAL A 249 -38.18 4.32 -32.87
C VAL A 249 -38.26 2.98 -33.61
N ASP A 250 -37.17 2.61 -34.26
CA ASP A 250 -37.09 1.36 -34.99
C ASP A 250 -36.98 0.16 -34.03
N GLU A 251 -37.17 -1.05 -34.54
CA GLU A 251 -37.14 -2.31 -33.78
C GLU A 251 -35.78 -2.53 -33.05
N ASP A 252 -34.70 -2.00 -33.62
CA ASP A 252 -33.37 -2.08 -33.04
C ASP A 252 -33.08 -0.99 -31.99
N GLY A 253 -34.03 -0.07 -31.78
CA GLY A 253 -33.94 1.02 -30.84
C GLY A 253 -33.38 2.32 -31.42
N THR A 254 -33.08 2.37 -32.71
CA THR A 254 -32.69 3.60 -33.41
C THR A 254 -33.80 4.64 -33.28
N VAL A 255 -33.46 5.83 -32.79
CA VAL A 255 -34.39 6.96 -32.77
C VAL A 255 -34.18 7.83 -33.99
N ILE A 256 -35.29 8.11 -34.68
CA ILE A 256 -35.31 8.93 -35.88
C ILE A 256 -36.11 10.20 -35.58
N VAL A 257 -35.46 11.35 -35.71
CA VAL A 257 -36.06 12.66 -35.50
C VAL A 257 -36.05 13.46 -36.80
N GLN A 258 -37.09 14.27 -36.98
CA GLN A 258 -37.22 15.20 -38.09
C GLN A 258 -36.73 16.59 -37.65
N LEU A 259 -35.92 17.24 -38.49
CA LEU A 259 -35.35 18.55 -38.22
C LEU A 259 -35.47 19.44 -39.44
N PRO A 260 -35.72 20.74 -39.31
CA PRO A 260 -35.56 21.67 -40.46
C PRO A 260 -34.15 21.54 -41.05
N LEU A 261 -34.00 21.95 -42.32
CA LEU A 261 -32.66 21.98 -42.94
C LEU A 261 -31.75 22.96 -42.22
N GLY A 262 -30.47 22.56 -42.08
CA GLY A 262 -29.47 23.37 -41.38
C GLY A 262 -28.48 22.49 -40.60
N LYS A 263 -27.66 23.16 -39.77
CA LYS A 263 -26.60 22.52 -38.97
C LYS A 263 -26.99 22.41 -37.50
N TYR A 264 -26.74 21.27 -36.94
CA TYR A 264 -27.04 20.96 -35.54
C TYR A 264 -25.84 20.33 -34.85
N HIS A 265 -25.75 20.58 -33.56
CA HIS A 265 -24.81 19.92 -32.67
C HIS A 265 -25.58 18.90 -31.79
N VAL A 266 -25.18 17.66 -31.84
CA VAL A 266 -25.75 16.55 -31.06
C VAL A 266 -24.77 16.22 -29.95
N LYS A 267 -25.19 16.30 -28.70
CA LYS A 267 -24.32 15.96 -27.53
C LYS A 267 -25.07 15.09 -26.57
N GLU A 268 -24.35 14.04 -26.07
CA GLU A 268 -24.89 13.23 -24.99
C GLU A 268 -24.91 14.07 -23.70
N LYS A 269 -26.07 14.10 -23.04
CA LYS A 269 -26.30 14.87 -21.84
C LYS A 269 -26.28 14.03 -20.60
N LYS A 270 -26.76 12.81 -20.71
CA LYS A 270 -26.86 11.86 -19.62
C LYS A 270 -26.68 10.45 -20.15
N THR A 271 -25.76 9.74 -19.52
CA THR A 271 -25.57 8.30 -19.82
C THR A 271 -26.25 7.42 -18.78
N LEU A 272 -26.14 6.12 -18.97
CA LEU A 272 -26.59 5.14 -18.00
C LEU A 272 -25.57 4.98 -16.88
N TYR A 273 -26.03 4.49 -15.78
CA TYR A 273 -25.17 4.10 -14.66
C TYR A 273 -24.12 3.08 -15.11
N GLY A 274 -22.86 3.27 -14.68
CA GLY A 274 -21.74 2.39 -15.04
C GLY A 274 -21.06 2.72 -16.37
N TYR A 275 -21.59 3.73 -17.12
CA TYR A 275 -20.96 4.19 -18.35
C TYR A 275 -20.34 5.58 -18.19
N VAL A 276 -19.35 5.84 -19.03
CA VAL A 276 -18.67 7.14 -19.09
C VAL A 276 -19.40 8.03 -20.08
N LEU A 277 -19.73 9.24 -19.65
CA LEU A 277 -20.31 10.26 -20.51
C LEU A 277 -19.21 10.83 -21.41
N PRO A 278 -19.32 10.71 -22.74
CA PRO A 278 -18.32 11.27 -23.64
C PRO A 278 -18.37 12.80 -23.62
N ASP A 279 -17.21 13.42 -23.49
CA ASP A 279 -17.09 14.91 -23.57
C ASP A 279 -16.93 15.38 -25.04
N VAL A 280 -17.58 14.70 -25.94
CA VAL A 280 -17.60 15.05 -27.36
C VAL A 280 -19.04 15.24 -27.83
N GLY A 281 -19.21 16.01 -28.86
CA GLY A 281 -20.47 16.15 -29.58
C GLY A 281 -20.26 15.90 -31.07
N TRP A 282 -21.34 15.76 -31.79
CA TRP A 282 -21.33 15.45 -33.21
C TRP A 282 -22.08 16.56 -33.97
N ASP A 283 -21.44 17.11 -34.98
CA ASP A 283 -22.06 18.06 -35.87
C ASP A 283 -22.72 17.33 -37.01
N VAL A 284 -24.01 17.57 -37.21
CA VAL A 284 -24.81 17.01 -38.31
C VAL A 284 -25.33 18.17 -39.17
N GLU A 285 -25.41 17.94 -40.48
CA GLU A 285 -25.87 18.94 -41.43
C GLU A 285 -26.89 18.33 -42.40
N PHE A 286 -27.99 19.05 -42.60
CA PHE A 286 -29.01 18.68 -43.55
C PHE A 286 -29.11 19.77 -44.61
N THR A 287 -28.67 19.45 -45.82
CA THR A 287 -28.67 20.36 -46.94
C THR A 287 -29.57 19.81 -48.05
N TRP A 288 -30.35 20.68 -48.70
CA TRP A 288 -31.16 20.31 -49.84
C TRP A 288 -30.25 19.87 -51.00
N ASP A 289 -30.55 18.69 -51.59
CA ASP A 289 -29.70 18.05 -52.60
C ASP A 289 -30.22 18.21 -54.05
N ASN A 290 -31.11 19.19 -54.27
CA ASN A 290 -31.76 19.45 -55.55
C ASN A 290 -32.67 18.31 -56.04
N LYS A 291 -33.16 17.50 -55.11
CA LYS A 291 -34.16 16.49 -55.41
C LYS A 291 -35.48 16.86 -54.75
N ASP A 292 -36.56 16.48 -55.44
CA ASP A 292 -37.90 16.63 -54.92
C ASP A 292 -38.21 15.46 -53.92
N GLU A 293 -37.55 15.51 -52.76
CA GLU A 293 -37.70 14.53 -51.67
C GLU A 293 -38.18 15.22 -50.42
N GLU A 294 -39.07 14.53 -49.71
CA GLU A 294 -39.64 14.98 -48.45
C GLU A 294 -38.55 15.20 -47.37
N TYR A 295 -37.48 14.39 -47.38
CA TYR A 295 -36.40 14.48 -46.42
C TYR A 295 -35.02 14.19 -47.02
N VAL A 296 -33.98 14.70 -46.34
CA VAL A 296 -32.58 14.40 -46.63
C VAL A 296 -31.94 13.72 -45.44
N LEU A 297 -30.90 12.93 -45.74
CA LEU A 297 -30.05 12.38 -44.69
C LEU A 297 -28.89 13.32 -44.34
N ASN A 298 -28.28 13.11 -43.19
CA ASN A 298 -27.10 13.89 -42.80
C ASN A 298 -25.96 13.72 -43.82
N ALA A 299 -25.39 14.84 -44.23
CA ALA A 299 -24.34 14.92 -45.26
C ALA A 299 -22.93 14.93 -44.66
N THR A 300 -22.75 14.78 -43.34
CA THR A 300 -21.46 14.84 -42.67
C THR A 300 -20.82 13.46 -42.50
N ASP A 301 -19.50 13.42 -42.23
CA ASP A 301 -18.73 12.20 -42.10
C ASP A 301 -19.01 11.42 -40.78
N VAL A 302 -19.86 11.94 -39.90
CA VAL A 302 -20.13 11.34 -38.57
C VAL A 302 -21.19 10.22 -38.62
N THR A 303 -21.81 10.01 -39.78
CA THR A 303 -22.83 8.97 -39.95
C THR A 303 -22.36 7.87 -40.91
N ASP A 304 -23.02 6.71 -40.78
CA ASP A 304 -22.83 5.63 -41.77
C ASP A 304 -23.51 5.96 -43.11
N LYS A 305 -23.39 5.05 -44.07
CA LYS A 305 -24.02 5.16 -45.41
C LYS A 305 -25.56 5.26 -45.40
N ASN A 306 -26.20 4.90 -44.28
CA ASN A 306 -27.66 4.94 -44.09
C ASN A 306 -28.09 6.18 -43.29
N GLY A 307 -27.14 7.10 -43.01
CA GLY A 307 -27.39 8.33 -42.25
C GLY A 307 -27.56 8.10 -40.77
N VAL A 308 -27.06 6.96 -40.22
CA VAL A 308 -27.15 6.65 -38.79
C VAL A 308 -25.93 7.19 -38.07
N LEU A 309 -26.14 8.05 -37.09
CA LEU A 309 -25.15 8.46 -36.10
C LEU A 309 -25.00 7.34 -35.05
N HIS A 310 -23.89 6.61 -35.14
CA HIS A 310 -23.53 5.59 -34.16
C HIS A 310 -22.74 6.18 -33.03
N VAL A 311 -23.28 6.15 -31.82
CA VAL A 311 -22.60 6.61 -30.61
C VAL A 311 -22.36 5.45 -29.69
N GLU A 312 -21.13 5.32 -29.22
CA GLU A 312 -20.71 4.29 -28.29
C GLU A 312 -20.24 4.90 -26.98
N ASN A 313 -20.69 4.36 -25.85
CA ASN A 313 -20.10 4.68 -24.56
C ASN A 313 -19.23 3.53 -24.06
N SER A 314 -18.07 3.91 -23.54
CA SER A 314 -17.26 3.02 -22.75
C SER A 314 -17.90 2.84 -21.38
N ARG A 315 -17.89 1.63 -20.85
CA ARG A 315 -18.22 1.43 -19.44
C ARG A 315 -17.06 1.90 -18.55
N ALA A 316 -17.36 2.31 -17.35
CA ALA A 316 -16.35 2.47 -16.32
C ALA A 316 -15.66 1.13 -16.03
N LYS A 317 -14.35 1.14 -15.82
CA LYS A 317 -13.54 -0.05 -15.53
C LYS A 317 -13.12 -0.06 -14.07
N ALA A 318 -12.81 -1.24 -13.54
CA ALA A 318 -12.26 -1.38 -12.20
C ALA A 318 -10.74 -1.57 -12.25
N ALA A 319 -10.06 -0.93 -11.30
CA ALA A 319 -8.65 -1.19 -10.99
C ALA A 319 -8.58 -1.57 -9.52
N VAL A 320 -8.33 -2.84 -9.24
CA VAL A 320 -8.26 -3.37 -7.88
C VAL A 320 -6.81 -3.71 -7.55
N SER A 321 -6.35 -3.21 -6.44
CA SER A 321 -5.01 -3.49 -5.93
C SER A 321 -5.04 -3.80 -4.45
N LEU A 322 -4.01 -4.48 -3.98
CA LEU A 322 -3.75 -4.62 -2.56
C LEU A 322 -2.33 -4.14 -2.25
N LEU A 323 -2.15 -3.69 -1.03
CA LEU A 323 -0.86 -3.38 -0.43
C LEU A 323 -0.68 -4.26 0.80
N LYS A 324 0.36 -5.08 0.79
CA LYS A 324 0.71 -5.98 1.87
C LYS A 324 1.85 -5.42 2.69
N SER A 325 1.64 -5.27 3.98
CA SER A 325 2.64 -4.71 4.88
C SER A 325 2.73 -5.45 6.22
N ASP A 326 3.81 -5.24 6.91
CA ASP A 326 4.01 -5.62 8.31
C ASP A 326 3.15 -4.75 9.23
N ALA A 327 2.44 -5.37 10.14
CA ALA A 327 1.51 -4.68 11.04
C ALA A 327 2.18 -3.64 11.96
N ALA A 328 3.41 -3.89 12.38
CA ALA A 328 4.14 -3.04 13.31
C ALA A 328 5.02 -2.00 12.61
N THR A 329 5.79 -2.42 11.61
CA THR A 329 6.80 -1.57 10.95
C THR A 329 6.31 -0.87 9.70
N LYS A 330 5.19 -1.34 9.13
CA LYS A 330 4.64 -0.92 7.84
C LYS A 330 5.58 -1.16 6.64
N GLN A 331 6.59 -2.00 6.81
CA GLN A 331 7.42 -2.44 5.70
C GLN A 331 6.62 -3.33 4.75
N ALA A 332 6.91 -3.22 3.48
CA ALA A 332 6.30 -4.07 2.46
C ALA A 332 6.59 -5.55 2.70
N VAL A 333 5.59 -6.41 2.44
CA VAL A 333 5.74 -7.86 2.49
C VAL A 333 5.57 -8.41 1.08
N SER A 334 6.68 -8.86 0.49
CA SER A 334 6.72 -9.45 -0.85
C SER A 334 6.46 -10.96 -0.81
N GLY A 335 6.00 -11.50 -1.96
CA GLY A 335 5.82 -12.93 -2.14
C GLY A 335 4.58 -13.52 -1.43
N ALA A 336 3.73 -12.69 -0.82
CA ALA A 336 2.46 -13.15 -0.27
C ALA A 336 1.47 -13.45 -1.40
N GLU A 337 0.89 -14.62 -1.39
CA GLU A 337 -0.07 -15.08 -2.40
C GLU A 337 -1.49 -14.86 -1.93
N PHE A 338 -2.31 -14.22 -2.76
CA PHE A 338 -3.72 -13.95 -2.50
C PHE A 338 -4.61 -14.55 -3.57
N GLY A 339 -5.68 -15.21 -3.16
CA GLY A 339 -6.82 -15.50 -4.02
C GLY A 339 -7.77 -14.31 -4.04
N PHE A 340 -8.29 -13.99 -5.22
CA PHE A 340 -9.33 -13.00 -5.42
C PHE A 340 -10.64 -13.68 -5.75
N TYR A 341 -11.71 -13.38 -5.02
CA TYR A 341 -12.97 -14.10 -5.05
C TYR A 341 -14.14 -13.16 -5.24
N THR A 342 -15.20 -13.64 -5.90
CA THR A 342 -16.51 -12.96 -5.88
C THR A 342 -17.28 -13.29 -4.61
N LYS A 343 -17.92 -12.27 -4.02
CA LYS A 343 -18.73 -12.45 -2.82
C LYS A 343 -20.15 -12.95 -3.12
N HIS A 344 -20.68 -12.58 -4.30
CA HIS A 344 -22.03 -12.91 -4.74
C HIS A 344 -22.03 -13.60 -6.10
N ASP A 345 -23.15 -14.20 -6.48
CA ASP A 345 -23.38 -14.71 -7.82
C ASP A 345 -23.27 -13.55 -8.84
N ILE A 346 -22.65 -13.80 -9.98
CA ILE A 346 -22.57 -12.83 -11.08
C ILE A 346 -23.45 -13.32 -12.23
N TYR A 347 -24.23 -12.40 -12.78
CA TYR A 347 -25.18 -12.67 -13.85
C TYR A 347 -24.81 -11.86 -15.11
N ASN A 348 -25.10 -12.39 -16.27
CA ASN A 348 -24.95 -11.67 -17.54
C ASN A 348 -26.14 -10.73 -17.79
N VAL A 349 -26.08 -9.98 -18.89
CA VAL A 349 -27.14 -9.04 -19.32
C VAL A 349 -28.50 -9.71 -19.55
N ASP A 350 -28.51 -11.00 -19.87
CA ASP A 350 -29.70 -11.78 -20.14
C ASP A 350 -30.29 -12.41 -18.85
N GLY A 351 -29.67 -12.17 -17.70
CA GLY A 351 -30.09 -12.67 -16.38
C GLY A 351 -29.65 -14.10 -16.08
N GLU A 352 -28.72 -14.64 -16.86
CA GLU A 352 -28.16 -15.96 -16.62
C GLU A 352 -26.99 -15.87 -15.62
N LYS A 353 -26.96 -16.77 -14.65
CA LYS A 353 -25.84 -16.87 -13.71
C LYS A 353 -24.60 -17.41 -14.42
N ILE A 354 -23.53 -16.61 -14.48
CA ILE A 354 -22.26 -16.95 -15.14
C ILE A 354 -21.14 -17.29 -14.17
N VAL A 355 -21.20 -16.80 -12.92
CA VAL A 355 -20.22 -17.12 -11.86
C VAL A 355 -20.97 -17.31 -10.54
N GLU A 356 -20.64 -18.37 -9.78
CA GLU A 356 -21.19 -18.60 -8.45
C GLU A 356 -20.46 -17.79 -7.37
N ALA A 357 -21.19 -17.40 -6.32
CA ALA A 357 -20.64 -16.77 -5.13
C ALA A 357 -19.49 -17.60 -4.52
N GLY A 358 -18.43 -16.95 -4.07
CA GLY A 358 -17.25 -17.61 -3.50
C GLY A 358 -16.33 -18.25 -4.54
N THR A 359 -16.54 -18.04 -5.82
CA THR A 359 -15.63 -18.52 -6.87
C THR A 359 -14.33 -17.73 -6.86
N LYS A 360 -13.20 -18.44 -6.87
CA LYS A 360 -11.88 -17.84 -7.05
C LYS A 360 -11.73 -17.38 -8.51
N LEU A 361 -11.62 -16.09 -8.72
CA LEU A 361 -11.47 -15.48 -10.03
C LEU A 361 -10.02 -15.45 -10.50
N GLY A 362 -9.08 -15.32 -9.55
CA GLY A 362 -7.66 -15.26 -9.87
C GLY A 362 -6.78 -15.40 -8.63
N THR A 363 -5.49 -15.42 -8.88
CA THR A 363 -4.45 -15.43 -7.84
C THR A 363 -3.43 -14.37 -8.18
N VAL A 364 -3.00 -13.60 -7.17
CA VAL A 364 -1.96 -12.58 -7.30
C VAL A 364 -0.91 -12.75 -6.21
N VAL A 365 0.31 -12.32 -6.51
CA VAL A 365 1.44 -12.37 -5.59
C VAL A 365 1.98 -10.96 -5.41
N THR A 366 2.30 -10.58 -4.20
CA THR A 366 2.84 -9.26 -3.89
C THR A 366 4.28 -9.12 -4.39
N ASP A 367 4.57 -7.99 -5.00
CA ASP A 367 5.90 -7.59 -5.48
C ASP A 367 6.81 -7.09 -4.33
N GLU A 368 8.00 -6.56 -4.67
CA GLU A 368 8.97 -6.02 -3.72
C GLU A 368 8.43 -4.81 -2.92
N ASP A 369 7.47 -4.09 -3.48
CA ASP A 369 6.78 -2.97 -2.81
C ASP A 369 5.56 -3.45 -1.99
N GLY A 370 5.31 -4.74 -1.90
CA GLY A 370 4.16 -5.34 -1.24
C GLY A 370 2.85 -5.17 -2.02
N LYS A 371 2.90 -4.80 -3.30
CA LYS A 371 1.74 -4.53 -4.13
C LYS A 371 1.36 -5.73 -4.97
N ALA A 372 0.04 -5.91 -5.15
CA ALA A 372 -0.49 -6.78 -6.17
C ALA A 372 -1.70 -6.12 -6.82
N VAL A 373 -1.91 -6.38 -8.11
CA VAL A 373 -2.98 -5.78 -8.92
C VAL A 373 -3.77 -6.89 -9.59
N ILE A 374 -5.09 -6.76 -9.59
CA ILE A 374 -5.97 -7.63 -10.35
C ILE A 374 -6.04 -7.13 -11.78
N ASP A 375 -5.45 -7.87 -12.69
CA ASP A 375 -5.51 -7.63 -14.14
C ASP A 375 -6.71 -8.38 -14.73
N MET A 376 -7.91 -7.91 -14.41
CA MET A 376 -9.18 -8.48 -14.86
C MET A 376 -10.19 -7.38 -15.04
N ASP A 377 -10.96 -7.45 -16.12
CA ASP A 377 -12.02 -6.52 -16.43
C ASP A 377 -13.30 -6.87 -15.65
N LEU A 378 -13.34 -6.46 -14.39
CA LEU A 378 -14.37 -6.85 -13.43
C LEU A 378 -15.74 -6.20 -13.74
N PRO A 379 -16.85 -6.90 -13.57
CA PRO A 379 -18.17 -6.32 -13.56
C PRO A 379 -18.34 -5.30 -12.45
N LEU A 380 -18.78 -4.10 -12.83
CA LEU A 380 -19.11 -3.04 -11.90
C LEU A 380 -20.55 -3.16 -11.46
N MET A 381 -20.77 -3.03 -10.18
CA MET A 381 -22.10 -3.17 -9.63
C MET A 381 -22.38 -2.13 -8.60
N SER A 382 -23.61 -1.68 -8.61
CA SER A 382 -24.16 -0.96 -7.48
C SER A 382 -25.68 -1.09 -7.47
N GLU A 383 -26.28 -0.77 -6.37
CA GLU A 383 -27.71 -0.57 -6.25
C GLU A 383 -28.17 0.50 -7.25
N GLY A 384 -29.08 0.16 -8.16
CA GLY A 384 -29.65 1.08 -9.14
C GLY A 384 -29.02 1.09 -10.54
N TYR A 385 -28.03 0.25 -10.82
CA TYR A 385 -27.55 0.06 -12.18
C TYR A 385 -28.63 -0.48 -13.09
N GLN A 386 -29.09 0.35 -14.04
CA GLN A 386 -30.07 -0.05 -15.05
C GLN A 386 -29.37 -0.51 -16.32
N VAL A 387 -29.34 -1.81 -16.53
CA VAL A 387 -28.95 -2.35 -17.84
C VAL A 387 -30.04 -1.97 -18.85
N ALA A 388 -29.72 -1.09 -19.77
CA ALA A 388 -30.57 -0.83 -20.91
C ALA A 388 -30.47 -2.03 -21.85
N THR A 389 -31.42 -2.92 -21.78
CA THR A 389 -31.53 -4.02 -22.72
C THR A 389 -32.64 -3.72 -23.72
N ASN A 390 -32.45 -4.11 -24.96
CA ASN A 390 -33.56 -4.16 -25.97
C ASN A 390 -34.60 -5.21 -25.65
N SER A 391 -34.35 -6.02 -24.62
CA SER A 391 -35.28 -7.04 -24.17
C SER A 391 -36.29 -6.42 -23.20
N ALA A 392 -37.54 -6.68 -23.43
CA ALA A 392 -38.63 -6.31 -22.52
C ALA A 392 -38.52 -6.97 -21.12
N VAL A 393 -37.41 -7.59 -20.81
CA VAL A 393 -37.12 -8.37 -19.59
C VAL A 393 -35.99 -7.75 -18.77
N ALA A 394 -35.57 -6.51 -19.01
CA ALA A 394 -34.81 -5.79 -17.99
C ALA A 394 -35.71 -5.48 -16.80
N THR A 395 -36.00 -6.49 -16.04
CA THR A 395 -36.68 -6.30 -14.75
C THR A 395 -35.70 -5.65 -13.77
N GLU A 396 -36.19 -4.82 -12.86
CA GLU A 396 -35.44 -4.28 -11.72
C GLU A 396 -34.57 -5.34 -11.02
N THR A 397 -34.92 -6.60 -11.13
CA THR A 397 -34.26 -7.75 -10.54
C THR A 397 -32.91 -8.07 -11.19
N ALA A 398 -32.75 -7.91 -12.51
CA ALA A 398 -31.45 -8.14 -13.19
C ALA A 398 -30.39 -7.08 -12.80
N ILE A 399 -30.85 -5.95 -12.35
CA ILE A 399 -30.07 -4.76 -12.01
C ILE A 399 -29.42 -4.89 -10.64
N THR A 400 -30.06 -5.61 -9.72
CA THR A 400 -29.57 -5.85 -8.36
C THR A 400 -28.74 -7.13 -8.23
N LEU A 401 -28.59 -7.90 -9.30
CA LEU A 401 -27.99 -9.24 -9.25
C LEU A 401 -26.48 -9.27 -9.09
N ASN A 402 -25.80 -8.21 -9.46
CA ASN A 402 -24.36 -8.16 -9.34
C ASN A 402 -24.01 -7.04 -8.36
N SER A 403 -23.63 -7.34 -7.14
CA SER A 403 -22.98 -6.37 -6.27
C SER A 403 -21.50 -6.32 -6.62
N GLY A 404 -20.90 -5.16 -6.75
CA GLY A 404 -19.44 -5.00 -6.95
C GLY A 404 -18.61 -5.47 -5.77
N ASP A 405 -19.09 -6.50 -5.07
CA ASP A 405 -18.45 -7.02 -3.88
C ASP A 405 -17.58 -8.22 -4.22
N TYR A 406 -16.32 -8.06 -3.91
CA TYR A 406 -15.28 -9.07 -4.03
C TYR A 406 -14.51 -9.15 -2.72
N TYR A 407 -13.60 -10.08 -2.60
CA TYR A 407 -12.67 -10.11 -1.47
C TYR A 407 -11.35 -10.78 -1.83
N PHE A 408 -10.30 -10.32 -1.16
CA PHE A 408 -9.03 -11.05 -1.13
C PHE A 408 -9.01 -12.00 0.05
N LYS A 409 -8.38 -13.14 -0.14
CA LYS A 409 -8.03 -14.09 0.92
C LYS A 409 -6.58 -14.47 0.76
N GLU A 410 -5.81 -14.36 1.83
CA GLU A 410 -4.41 -14.78 1.82
C GLU A 410 -4.34 -16.31 1.73
N LEU A 411 -3.55 -16.81 0.78
CA LEU A 411 -3.34 -18.24 0.55
C LEU A 411 -2.01 -18.70 1.12
N SER A 412 -0.98 -17.89 1.03
CA SER A 412 0.32 -18.14 1.61
C SER A 412 1.10 -16.85 1.82
N VAL A 413 1.96 -16.88 2.82
CA VAL A 413 2.93 -15.83 3.12
C VAL A 413 4.23 -16.48 3.62
N SER A 414 5.35 -15.76 3.61
CA SER A 414 6.58 -16.23 4.25
C SER A 414 6.33 -16.65 5.70
N GLY A 415 6.91 -17.76 6.14
CA GLY A 415 6.87 -18.20 7.53
C GLY A 415 7.42 -17.20 8.55
N SER A 416 7.99 -16.07 8.09
CA SER A 416 8.30 -14.90 8.92
C SER A 416 7.06 -14.17 9.44
N TYR A 417 5.89 -14.49 8.90
CA TYR A 417 4.59 -13.91 9.26
C TYR A 417 3.57 -15.01 9.51
N TYR A 418 2.56 -14.70 10.29
CA TYR A 418 1.39 -15.55 10.48
C TYR A 418 0.35 -15.26 9.41
N LEU A 419 -0.19 -16.30 8.79
CA LEU A 419 -1.20 -16.23 7.73
C LEU A 419 -2.46 -15.52 8.24
N ASP A 420 -2.96 -14.54 7.48
CA ASP A 420 -4.25 -13.92 7.75
C ASP A 420 -5.37 -14.69 7.03
N GLU A 421 -6.13 -15.47 7.76
CA GLU A 421 -7.23 -16.28 7.21
C GLU A 421 -8.51 -15.48 6.96
N THR A 422 -8.53 -14.17 7.25
CA THR A 422 -9.73 -13.33 7.11
C THR A 422 -9.98 -12.94 5.66
N ASP A 423 -11.24 -12.71 5.34
CA ASP A 423 -11.62 -12.18 4.04
C ASP A 423 -11.52 -10.66 4.05
N HIS A 424 -10.78 -10.08 3.10
CA HIS A 424 -10.58 -8.65 2.94
C HIS A 424 -11.50 -8.11 1.85
N PRO A 425 -12.56 -7.38 2.20
CA PRO A 425 -13.59 -6.97 1.25
C PRO A 425 -13.08 -5.92 0.27
N VAL A 426 -13.55 -6.04 -0.97
CA VAL A 426 -13.39 -5.08 -2.07
C VAL A 426 -14.77 -4.70 -2.53
N HIS A 427 -15.10 -3.42 -2.50
CA HIS A 427 -16.37 -2.90 -2.98
C HIS A 427 -16.15 -1.93 -4.13
N LEU A 428 -16.73 -2.24 -5.30
CA LEU A 428 -16.67 -1.42 -6.49
C LEU A 428 -17.95 -0.61 -6.60
N GLU A 429 -17.87 0.69 -6.41
CA GLU A 429 -19.00 1.60 -6.51
C GLU A 429 -18.74 2.64 -7.59
N TYR A 430 -19.67 2.71 -8.57
CA TYR A 430 -19.63 3.75 -9.57
C TYR A 430 -20.10 5.08 -8.98
N GLN A 431 -19.33 6.14 -9.14
CA GLN A 431 -19.60 7.42 -8.50
C GLN A 431 -20.42 8.37 -9.38
N ASN A 432 -20.03 8.53 -10.65
CA ASN A 432 -20.68 9.41 -11.61
C ASN A 432 -20.22 9.12 -13.05
N GLU A 433 -20.88 9.77 -14.01
CA GLU A 433 -20.66 9.57 -15.46
C GLU A 433 -19.29 10.04 -15.98
N ASN A 434 -18.46 10.69 -15.15
CA ASN A 434 -17.10 11.08 -15.52
C ASN A 434 -16.04 10.09 -14.99
N THR A 435 -16.45 9.03 -14.32
CA THR A 435 -15.55 8.03 -13.75
C THR A 435 -15.18 7.01 -14.81
N GLU A 436 -13.97 7.10 -15.36
CA GLU A 436 -13.46 6.12 -16.32
C GLU A 436 -12.98 4.85 -15.62
N VAL A 437 -12.33 5.01 -14.45
CA VAL A 437 -11.75 3.91 -13.69
C VAL A 437 -12.11 4.07 -12.21
N ILE A 438 -12.70 3.02 -11.65
CA ILE A 438 -12.93 2.88 -10.22
C ILE A 438 -11.72 2.21 -9.61
N SER A 439 -10.91 2.96 -8.88
CA SER A 439 -9.71 2.44 -8.22
C SER A 439 -9.99 2.10 -6.78
N VAL A 440 -9.79 0.82 -6.41
CA VAL A 440 -9.91 0.34 -5.03
C VAL A 440 -8.60 -0.29 -4.61
N GLY A 441 -8.02 0.25 -3.53
CA GLY A 441 -6.85 -0.31 -2.86
C GLY A 441 -7.24 -0.89 -1.51
N VAL A 442 -6.79 -2.10 -1.23
CA VAL A 442 -6.97 -2.77 0.07
C VAL A 442 -5.63 -2.87 0.75
N GLU A 443 -5.55 -2.39 1.97
CA GLU A 443 -4.35 -2.54 2.81
C GLU A 443 -4.54 -3.78 3.71
N ILE A 444 -3.59 -4.70 3.65
CA ILE A 444 -3.60 -5.96 4.41
C ILE A 444 -2.30 -6.06 5.18
N GLU A 445 -2.43 -6.33 6.47
CA GLU A 445 -1.29 -6.37 7.37
C GLU A 445 -1.15 -7.76 7.98
N ASN A 446 0.08 -8.30 8.03
CA ASN A 446 0.35 -9.51 8.79
C ASN A 446 1.21 -9.22 10.00
N THR A 447 0.98 -9.99 11.04
CA THR A 447 1.80 -9.97 12.24
C THR A 447 3.06 -10.79 12.00
N GLN A 448 4.21 -10.17 12.16
CA GLN A 448 5.51 -10.81 12.05
C GLN A 448 5.80 -11.65 13.29
N THR A 449 6.50 -12.77 13.12
CA THR A 449 7.03 -13.53 14.24
C THR A 449 8.02 -12.67 15.03
N THR A 450 7.97 -12.76 16.37
CA THR A 450 8.88 -12.01 17.24
C THR A 450 9.37 -12.92 18.36
N THR A 451 10.68 -13.04 18.52
CA THR A 451 11.27 -13.76 19.65
C THR A 451 12.31 -12.91 20.35
N ILE A 452 12.50 -13.19 21.61
CA ILE A 452 13.50 -12.55 22.47
C ILE A 452 14.47 -13.63 22.94
N VAL A 453 15.75 -13.37 22.86
CA VAL A 453 16.79 -14.20 23.48
C VAL A 453 17.32 -13.47 24.68
N SER A 454 17.22 -14.12 25.84
CA SER A 454 17.73 -13.62 27.12
C SER A 454 18.87 -14.50 27.58
N LYS A 455 20.03 -13.89 27.79
CA LYS A 455 21.23 -14.53 28.31
C LYS A 455 21.40 -14.18 29.78
N LEU A 456 21.24 -15.12 30.69
CA LEU A 456 21.20 -14.92 32.13
C LEU A 456 22.36 -15.65 32.80
N SER A 457 22.62 -15.34 34.04
CA SER A 457 23.46 -16.13 34.91
C SER A 457 22.66 -16.78 36.05
N VAL A 458 23.16 -17.84 36.62
CA VAL A 458 22.58 -18.47 37.81
C VAL A 458 22.61 -17.55 39.03
N THR A 459 23.43 -16.49 39.01
CA THR A 459 23.66 -15.59 40.17
C THR A 459 22.68 -14.45 40.24
N ASN A 460 22.12 -14.01 39.09
CA ASN A 460 21.13 -12.94 39.03
C ASN A 460 20.18 -13.09 37.86
N SER A 461 19.15 -12.25 37.80
CA SER A 461 18.15 -12.23 36.72
C SER A 461 18.38 -11.10 35.70
N GLU A 462 19.54 -10.49 35.72
CA GLU A 462 19.93 -9.47 34.75
C GLU A 462 20.59 -10.12 33.56
N GLU A 463 20.51 -9.44 32.41
CA GLU A 463 21.11 -9.89 31.14
C GLU A 463 22.63 -9.95 31.28
N LEU A 464 23.20 -11.10 30.96
CA LEU A 464 24.64 -11.35 31.01
C LEU A 464 25.29 -10.87 29.73
N ALA A 465 26.08 -9.82 29.80
CA ALA A 465 26.81 -9.27 28.69
C ALA A 465 28.15 -9.96 28.44
N GLY A 466 28.62 -9.97 27.19
CA GLY A 466 29.93 -10.44 26.79
C GLY A 466 30.01 -11.88 26.27
N CYS A 467 28.88 -12.59 26.15
CA CYS A 467 28.82 -13.94 25.61
C CYS A 467 28.73 -13.89 24.05
N GLU A 468 29.53 -14.65 23.36
CA GLU A 468 29.47 -14.81 21.91
C GLU A 468 28.38 -15.82 21.55
N MET A 469 27.29 -15.35 20.96
CA MET A 469 26.05 -16.07 20.70
C MET A 469 25.78 -16.24 19.22
N GLN A 470 25.10 -17.31 18.85
CA GLN A 470 24.54 -17.45 17.50
C GLN A 470 23.22 -18.22 17.52
N ILE A 471 22.38 -17.93 16.52
CA ILE A 471 21.24 -18.75 16.14
C ILE A 471 21.49 -19.29 14.74
N ALA A 472 21.32 -20.60 14.59
CA ALA A 472 21.39 -21.29 13.31
C ALA A 472 20.16 -22.17 13.10
N ASP A 473 19.88 -22.55 11.86
CA ASP A 473 18.94 -23.64 11.58
C ASP A 473 19.56 -25.02 11.86
N THR A 474 18.80 -26.09 11.69
CA THR A 474 19.26 -27.46 11.91
C THR A 474 20.27 -27.96 10.87
N GLU A 475 20.41 -27.28 9.73
CA GLU A 475 21.42 -27.54 8.70
C GLU A 475 22.75 -26.84 9.00
N GLY A 476 22.77 -25.96 10.01
CA GLY A 476 23.94 -25.21 10.46
C GLY A 476 24.10 -23.86 9.74
N ASN A 477 23.10 -23.40 9.01
CA ASN A 477 23.13 -22.06 8.44
C ASN A 477 22.90 -21.03 9.56
N VAL A 478 23.90 -20.21 9.83
CA VAL A 478 23.81 -19.16 10.82
C VAL A 478 22.84 -18.08 10.33
N ILE A 479 21.85 -17.74 11.14
CA ILE A 479 20.87 -16.69 10.90
C ILE A 479 21.38 -15.35 11.42
N VAL A 480 21.83 -15.35 12.68
CA VAL A 480 22.39 -14.19 13.37
C VAL A 480 23.45 -14.61 14.36
N SER A 481 24.50 -13.81 14.49
CA SER A 481 25.51 -13.91 15.54
C SER A 481 25.71 -12.55 16.21
N TRP A 482 25.99 -12.55 17.51
CA TRP A 482 26.18 -11.34 18.29
C TRP A 482 26.97 -11.59 19.57
N VAL A 483 27.40 -10.52 20.20
CA VAL A 483 27.90 -10.55 21.59
C VAL A 483 26.79 -9.97 22.48
N SER A 484 26.36 -10.71 23.49
CA SER A 484 25.31 -10.28 24.41
C SER A 484 25.61 -8.91 25.01
N GLY A 485 24.61 -8.05 25.08
CA GLY A 485 24.75 -6.66 25.57
C GLY A 485 25.44 -5.70 24.59
N ASN A 486 25.93 -6.13 23.44
CA ASN A 486 26.62 -5.29 22.45
C ASN A 486 25.89 -5.24 21.12
N LYS A 487 25.14 -4.16 20.87
CA LYS A 487 24.37 -3.94 19.64
C LYS A 487 25.23 -3.86 18.37
N ASP A 488 26.46 -3.34 18.49
CA ASP A 488 27.34 -3.11 17.35
C ASP A 488 28.02 -4.39 16.85
N SER A 489 27.84 -5.49 17.59
CA SER A 489 28.36 -6.81 17.24
C SER A 489 27.36 -7.67 16.46
N ILE A 490 26.12 -7.22 16.30
CA ILE A 490 25.07 -8.01 15.64
C ILE A 490 25.40 -8.17 14.16
N GLN A 491 25.49 -9.42 13.73
CA GLN A 491 25.72 -9.81 12.34
C GLN A 491 24.56 -10.68 11.84
N LEU A 492 23.76 -10.13 10.96
CA LEU A 492 22.66 -10.83 10.31
C LEU A 492 23.17 -11.46 9.00
N ASN A 493 22.70 -12.64 8.66
CA ASN A 493 23.03 -13.30 7.40
C ASN A 493 22.44 -12.53 6.21
N GLU A 494 23.26 -12.17 5.24
CA GLU A 494 22.86 -11.39 4.05
C GLU A 494 21.98 -12.17 3.05
N LYS A 495 21.84 -13.49 3.22
CA LYS A 495 21.13 -14.38 2.29
C LYS A 495 19.75 -14.81 2.78
N LEU A 496 19.24 -14.22 3.84
CA LEU A 496 17.98 -14.66 4.46
C LEU A 496 16.80 -14.63 3.49
N ASP A 497 16.72 -13.62 2.62
CA ASP A 497 15.67 -13.54 1.60
C ASP A 497 15.67 -14.76 0.67
N THR A 498 16.86 -15.25 0.28
CA THR A 498 16.98 -16.43 -0.57
C THR A 498 16.66 -17.74 0.17
N MET A 499 16.61 -17.70 1.48
CA MET A 499 16.25 -18.81 2.37
C MET A 499 14.76 -18.78 2.78
N GLY A 500 13.98 -17.84 2.23
CA GLY A 500 12.54 -17.72 2.48
C GLY A 500 12.15 -16.84 3.66
N TYR A 501 13.12 -16.19 4.30
CA TYR A 501 12.83 -15.20 5.35
C TYR A 501 12.38 -13.88 4.72
N CYS A 502 11.58 -13.13 5.44
CA CYS A 502 11.10 -11.84 4.97
C CYS A 502 11.20 -10.79 6.09
N ASN A 503 11.80 -9.64 5.77
CA ASN A 503 11.90 -8.48 6.67
C ASN A 503 12.54 -8.78 8.04
N VAL A 504 13.52 -9.69 8.09
CA VAL A 504 14.18 -10.02 9.36
C VAL A 504 14.88 -8.80 9.93
N SER A 505 14.61 -8.51 11.18
CA SER A 505 15.25 -7.42 11.90
C SER A 505 15.69 -7.87 13.30
N VAL A 506 16.81 -7.31 13.76
CA VAL A 506 17.41 -7.66 15.04
C VAL A 506 17.78 -6.39 15.81
N THR A 507 17.37 -6.32 17.06
CA THR A 507 17.67 -5.20 17.94
C THR A 507 17.95 -5.69 19.35
N LEU A 508 18.57 -4.85 20.19
CA LEU A 508 18.58 -5.07 21.63
C LEU A 508 17.45 -4.24 22.25
N ASP A 509 16.71 -4.86 23.17
CA ASP A 509 15.73 -4.17 24.00
C ASP A 509 16.42 -3.30 25.09
N GLU A 510 15.64 -2.58 25.87
CA GLU A 510 16.15 -1.70 26.94
C GLU A 510 16.87 -2.50 28.04
N LYS A 511 16.65 -3.80 28.15
CA LYS A 511 17.31 -4.68 29.13
C LYS A 511 18.55 -5.35 28.58
N GLY A 512 18.85 -5.18 27.31
CA GLY A 512 19.98 -5.82 26.63
C GLY A 512 19.67 -7.17 25.99
N ASN A 513 18.40 -7.65 26.07
CA ASN A 513 17.99 -8.88 25.41
C ASN A 513 17.98 -8.68 23.89
N LEU A 514 18.32 -9.74 23.16
CA LEU A 514 18.22 -9.71 21.69
C LEU A 514 16.78 -9.95 21.28
N GLN A 515 16.15 -8.96 20.63
CA GLN A 515 14.86 -9.13 19.98
C GLN A 515 15.07 -9.39 18.49
N ILE A 516 14.47 -10.46 17.99
CA ILE A 516 14.51 -10.87 16.59
C ILE A 516 13.09 -10.92 16.08
N ASN A 517 12.83 -10.24 14.96
CA ASN A 517 11.57 -10.32 14.25
C ASN A 517 11.81 -11.03 12.91
N GLY A 518 10.85 -11.83 12.47
CA GLY A 518 10.87 -12.47 11.16
C GLY A 518 11.59 -13.80 11.05
N LEU A 519 11.85 -14.49 12.16
CA LEU A 519 12.23 -15.89 12.08
C LEU A 519 11.05 -16.72 11.56
N LEU A 520 11.32 -17.75 10.77
CA LEU A 520 10.26 -18.63 10.26
C LEU A 520 9.61 -19.40 11.42
N HIS A 521 8.27 -19.40 11.47
CA HIS A 521 7.56 -20.28 12.38
C HIS A 521 7.66 -21.73 11.92
N ASP A 522 7.40 -22.70 12.81
CA ASP A 522 7.49 -24.14 12.54
C ASP A 522 8.88 -24.65 12.07
N THR A 523 9.90 -23.81 12.19
CA THR A 523 11.28 -24.15 11.89
C THR A 523 12.06 -24.29 13.18
N THR A 524 12.87 -25.36 13.28
CA THR A 524 13.73 -25.58 14.45
C THR A 524 15.02 -24.78 14.32
N TYR A 525 15.29 -23.97 15.32
CA TYR A 525 16.54 -23.23 15.48
C TYR A 525 17.36 -23.78 16.61
N VAL A 526 18.67 -23.55 16.55
CA VAL A 526 19.61 -23.87 17.61
C VAL A 526 20.27 -22.60 18.07
N LEU A 527 20.02 -22.22 19.32
CA LEU A 527 20.74 -21.17 20.03
C LEU A 527 22.01 -21.77 20.61
N THR A 528 23.16 -21.25 20.25
CA THR A 528 24.47 -21.73 20.72
C THR A 528 25.27 -20.59 21.30
N GLU A 529 25.91 -20.83 22.43
CA GLU A 529 26.97 -19.99 22.94
C GLU A 529 28.32 -20.50 22.46
N ASN A 530 29.05 -19.70 21.72
CA ASN A 530 30.37 -20.03 21.21
C ASN A 530 31.48 -19.71 22.21
N ARG A 531 31.27 -18.70 23.06
CA ARG A 531 32.17 -18.32 24.13
C ARG A 531 31.40 -17.63 25.25
N PRO A 532 31.58 -18.09 26.52
CA PRO A 532 30.92 -17.44 27.64
C PRO A 532 31.59 -16.11 27.97
N ALA A 533 30.93 -15.32 28.77
CA ALA A 533 31.50 -14.14 29.41
C ALA A 533 32.59 -14.53 30.42
N ASP A 534 33.50 -13.62 30.71
CA ASP A 534 34.52 -13.82 31.70
C ASP A 534 33.91 -14.12 33.09
N GLY A 535 34.33 -15.20 33.72
CA GLY A 535 33.77 -15.67 34.98
C GLY A 535 32.67 -16.71 34.86
N PHE A 536 32.29 -17.06 33.65
CA PHE A 536 31.19 -18.01 33.36
C PHE A 536 31.67 -19.22 32.56
N VAL A 537 30.85 -20.26 32.51
CA VAL A 537 31.05 -21.44 31.69
C VAL A 537 30.03 -21.49 30.55
N THR A 538 30.42 -22.14 29.43
CA THR A 538 29.55 -22.23 28.28
C THR A 538 28.28 -23.00 28.57
N ALA A 539 27.11 -22.41 28.26
CA ALA A 539 25.83 -23.08 28.40
C ALA A 539 25.61 -24.12 27.31
N ASP A 540 24.80 -25.12 27.58
CA ASP A 540 24.32 -26.08 26.60
C ASP A 540 23.46 -25.38 25.53
N SER A 541 23.59 -25.80 24.26
CA SER A 541 22.76 -25.30 23.17
C SER A 541 21.28 -25.62 23.40
N ILE A 542 20.40 -24.69 22.96
CA ILE A 542 18.95 -24.81 23.09
C ILE A 542 18.34 -24.90 21.70
N SER A 543 17.64 -25.99 21.43
CA SER A 543 16.81 -26.11 20.24
C SER A 543 15.40 -25.57 20.51
N PHE A 544 14.89 -24.71 19.62
CA PHE A 544 13.57 -24.10 19.80
C PHE A 544 12.85 -23.89 18.46
N GLN A 545 11.53 -23.77 18.51
CA GLN A 545 10.66 -23.37 17.41
C GLN A 545 9.80 -22.20 17.82
N LEU A 546 9.39 -21.40 16.82
CA LEU A 546 8.35 -20.40 17.00
C LEU A 546 7.03 -20.99 16.55
N ILE A 547 6.01 -20.87 17.36
CA ILE A 547 4.67 -21.36 17.07
C ILE A 547 3.66 -20.23 17.24
N GLU A 548 2.56 -20.34 16.48
CA GLU A 548 1.46 -19.40 16.58
C GLU A 548 0.62 -19.66 17.82
N GLY A 549 0.48 -18.66 18.67
CA GLY A 549 -0.44 -18.64 19.79
C GLY A 549 -1.76 -17.94 19.48
N GLU A 550 -2.57 -17.71 20.49
CA GLU A 550 -3.81 -16.96 20.34
C GLU A 550 -3.55 -15.52 19.83
N ASN A 551 -4.43 -15.01 18.97
CA ASN A 551 -4.34 -13.66 18.39
C ASN A 551 -3.02 -13.36 17.66
N LYS A 552 -2.46 -14.35 16.97
CA LYS A 552 -1.19 -14.21 16.22
C LYS A 552 0.02 -13.86 17.12
N GLN A 553 -0.06 -14.22 18.40
CA GLN A 553 1.08 -14.08 19.30
C GLN A 553 2.14 -15.14 19.00
N THR A 554 3.40 -14.76 18.97
CA THR A 554 4.51 -15.73 18.90
C THR A 554 4.76 -16.37 20.27
N LEU A 555 4.81 -17.67 20.31
CA LEU A 555 5.24 -18.47 21.47
C LEU A 555 6.50 -19.24 21.10
N VAL A 556 7.35 -19.46 22.10
CA VAL A 556 8.54 -20.30 21.96
C VAL A 556 8.23 -21.71 22.44
N ALA A 557 8.59 -22.69 21.64
CA ALA A 557 8.61 -24.10 22.03
C ALA A 557 10.05 -24.60 22.09
N VAL A 558 10.49 -25.06 23.25
CA VAL A 558 11.81 -25.70 23.43
C VAL A 558 11.73 -27.15 22.99
N VAL A 559 12.63 -27.56 22.12
CA VAL A 559 12.69 -28.89 21.53
C VAL A 559 13.80 -29.71 22.18
N THR A 560 13.44 -30.84 22.76
CA THR A 560 14.39 -31.77 23.39
C THR A 560 14.15 -33.16 22.83
N GLY A 561 14.95 -33.56 21.84
CA GLY A 561 14.74 -34.80 21.11
C GLY A 561 13.41 -34.79 20.35
N GLU A 562 12.48 -35.71 20.67
CA GLU A 562 11.14 -35.76 20.09
C GLU A 562 10.10 -34.97 20.91
N ASP A 563 10.46 -34.47 22.08
CA ASP A 563 9.58 -33.71 22.95
C ASP A 563 9.65 -32.20 22.65
N MET A 564 8.53 -31.54 22.78
CA MET A 564 8.40 -30.09 22.63
C MET A 564 7.67 -29.50 23.82
N ALA A 565 8.32 -28.56 24.50
CA ALA A 565 7.75 -27.84 25.63
C ALA A 565 7.42 -26.39 25.22
N VAL A 566 6.12 -26.09 25.08
CA VAL A 566 5.65 -24.74 24.73
C VAL A 566 5.71 -23.85 25.97
N GLN A 567 6.37 -22.69 25.82
CA GLN A 567 6.41 -21.65 26.82
C GLN A 567 5.17 -20.75 26.71
N GLN A 568 4.88 -19.96 27.74
CA GLN A 568 3.77 -19.01 27.72
C GLN A 568 4.16 -17.64 27.13
N ASP A 569 5.42 -17.51 26.69
CA ASP A 569 5.96 -16.29 26.13
C ASP A 569 6.85 -16.60 24.90
N ASN A 570 7.37 -15.54 24.29
CA ASN A 570 8.23 -15.61 23.13
C ASN A 570 9.73 -15.49 23.48
N ILE A 571 10.13 -15.87 24.70
CA ILE A 571 11.50 -15.68 25.18
C ILE A 571 12.25 -17.00 25.25
N VAL A 572 13.38 -17.09 24.57
CA VAL A 572 14.37 -18.18 24.73
C VAL A 572 15.36 -17.74 25.80
N ARG A 573 15.42 -18.51 26.91
CA ARG A 573 16.29 -18.18 28.05
C ARG A 573 17.44 -19.15 28.10
N MET A 574 18.68 -18.66 28.01
CA MET A 574 19.91 -19.41 28.23
C MET A 574 20.59 -18.92 29.47
N VAL A 575 20.98 -19.85 30.38
CA VAL A 575 21.52 -19.52 31.69
C VAL A 575 22.91 -20.12 31.84
N ASP A 576 23.87 -19.28 32.22
CA ASP A 576 25.25 -19.69 32.48
C ASP A 576 25.46 -19.98 33.96
N ASP A 577 26.22 -21.02 34.24
CA ASP A 577 26.84 -21.24 35.52
C ASP A 577 28.18 -20.49 35.63
N THR A 578 28.64 -20.27 36.84
CA THR A 578 29.90 -19.58 37.09
C THR A 578 31.09 -20.54 37.10
N THR A 579 32.26 -20.02 36.75
CA THR A 579 33.50 -20.72 37.02
C THR A 579 33.72 -20.82 38.54
N LYS A 580 34.11 -21.98 39.05
CA LYS A 580 34.29 -22.27 40.48
C LYS A 580 35.60 -23.00 40.71
N VAL A 581 36.53 -22.38 41.46
CA VAL A 581 37.82 -22.99 41.81
C VAL A 581 37.98 -22.97 43.31
N ALA A 582 38.15 -24.13 43.91
CA ALA A 582 38.41 -24.27 45.31
C ALA A 582 39.94 -24.53 45.57
N ILE A 583 40.56 -23.57 46.22
CA ILE A 583 41.99 -23.66 46.57
C ILE A 583 42.08 -24.31 47.94
N SER A 584 42.79 -25.46 48.05
CA SER A 584 43.12 -26.19 49.26
C SER A 584 44.58 -25.96 49.58
N LYS A 585 44.85 -25.44 50.76
CA LYS A 585 46.19 -25.22 51.26
C LYS A 585 46.41 -26.19 52.45
N THR A 586 47.30 -27.18 52.32
CA THR A 586 47.47 -28.27 53.30
C THR A 586 48.94 -28.44 53.65
N ASP A 587 49.21 -29.21 54.72
CA ASP A 587 50.53 -29.73 54.97
C ASP A 587 50.88 -30.81 53.92
N ILE A 588 52.09 -31.32 53.95
CA ILE A 588 52.59 -32.34 53.01
C ILE A 588 51.73 -33.63 53.06
N THR A 589 51.05 -33.91 54.14
CA THR A 589 50.12 -35.06 54.25
C THR A 589 48.90 -34.89 53.39
N GLY A 590 48.42 -33.66 53.17
CA GLY A 590 47.31 -33.28 52.30
C GLY A 590 45.95 -33.64 52.93
N THR A 591 45.82 -33.79 54.26
CA THR A 591 44.58 -34.20 54.91
C THR A 591 43.79 -33.12 55.58
N GLU A 592 44.43 -32.12 56.10
CA GLU A 592 43.80 -30.97 56.77
C GLU A 592 44.24 -29.66 56.19
N GLU A 593 43.35 -28.70 56.12
CA GLU A 593 43.70 -27.37 55.67
C GLU A 593 44.68 -26.69 56.64
N LEU A 594 45.65 -25.97 56.07
CA LEU A 594 46.70 -25.26 56.83
C LEU A 594 46.36 -23.76 56.90
N PRO A 595 45.94 -23.27 58.00
CA PRO A 595 45.65 -21.85 58.13
C PRO A 595 46.93 -20.98 58.29
N GLY A 596 46.84 -19.71 57.89
CA GLY A 596 47.86 -18.71 58.15
C GLY A 596 48.86 -18.49 57.03
N CYS A 597 48.71 -19.15 55.90
CA CYS A 597 49.53 -18.92 54.70
C CYS A 597 48.97 -17.74 53.91
N GLU A 598 49.78 -16.81 53.44
CA GLU A 598 49.38 -15.73 52.53
C GLU A 598 49.52 -16.22 51.09
N LEU A 599 48.38 -16.30 50.39
CA LEU A 599 48.29 -16.87 49.05
C LEU A 599 47.84 -15.77 48.08
N GLU A 600 48.25 -15.94 46.86
CA GLU A 600 47.88 -15.05 45.74
C GLU A 600 47.68 -15.92 44.47
N VAL A 601 46.58 -15.60 43.74
CA VAL A 601 46.36 -16.12 42.38
C VAL A 601 46.58 -14.99 41.40
N THR A 602 47.43 -15.23 40.39
CA THR A 602 47.68 -14.29 39.32
C THR A 602 47.32 -14.91 37.97
N GLU A 603 46.91 -14.11 36.99
CA GLU A 603 46.83 -14.56 35.61
C GLU A 603 48.25 -14.80 35.05
N LYS A 604 48.47 -15.95 34.41
CA LYS A 604 49.76 -16.30 33.82
C LYS A 604 50.15 -15.24 32.76
N ASP A 605 51.46 -14.90 32.74
CA ASP A 605 52.07 -14.00 31.81
C ASP A 605 51.67 -12.50 31.91
N THR A 606 50.75 -12.16 32.79
CA THR A 606 50.29 -10.75 32.94
C THR A 606 50.61 -10.20 34.31
N ASP A 607 50.89 -11.04 35.32
CA ASP A 607 51.02 -10.73 36.73
C ASP A 607 49.84 -9.95 37.36
N ILE A 608 48.68 -10.02 36.70
CA ILE A 608 47.44 -9.45 37.23
C ILE A 608 47.00 -10.29 38.42
N VAL A 609 46.89 -9.70 39.59
CA VAL A 609 46.37 -10.39 40.77
C VAL A 609 44.86 -10.55 40.65
N ILE A 610 44.42 -11.82 40.69
CA ILE A 610 43.02 -12.20 40.63
C ILE A 610 42.40 -12.20 42.02
N ASP A 611 43.14 -12.80 43.00
CA ASP A 611 42.72 -12.87 44.38
C ASP A 611 43.93 -13.01 45.31
N SER A 612 43.80 -12.55 46.53
CA SER A 612 44.84 -12.65 47.58
C SER A 612 44.17 -12.78 48.93
N TRP A 613 44.56 -13.82 49.68
CA TRP A 613 43.93 -14.14 50.99
C TRP A 613 44.92 -14.81 51.93
N THR A 614 44.50 -14.93 53.18
CA THR A 614 45.19 -15.81 54.16
C THR A 614 44.40 -17.08 54.32
N SER A 615 45.08 -18.24 54.21
CA SER A 615 44.43 -19.54 54.36
C SER A 615 43.78 -19.74 55.72
N THR A 616 42.70 -20.48 55.76
CA THR A 616 41.91 -20.81 56.92
C THR A 616 41.82 -22.33 57.12
N GLU A 617 40.99 -22.82 58.05
CA GLU A 617 40.66 -24.25 58.22
C GLU A 617 39.74 -24.80 57.11
N GLU A 618 39.29 -23.91 56.16
CA GLU A 618 38.41 -24.25 55.05
C GLU A 618 39.09 -23.91 53.72
N LYS A 619 38.70 -24.61 52.66
CA LYS A 619 39.12 -24.29 51.30
C LYS A 619 38.64 -22.93 50.89
N HIS A 620 39.49 -22.19 50.22
CA HIS A 620 39.09 -20.89 49.67
C HIS A 620 38.45 -21.10 48.33
N LEU A 621 37.13 -20.78 48.22
CA LEU A 621 36.34 -20.85 46.99
C LEU A 621 36.36 -19.49 46.27
N ILE A 622 36.78 -19.48 45.03
CA ILE A 622 36.78 -18.32 44.14
C ILE A 622 35.77 -18.62 43.03
N GLU A 623 34.73 -17.78 42.93
CA GLU A 623 33.64 -17.93 41.98
C GLU A 623 33.52 -16.72 41.08
N GLN A 624 33.11 -16.93 39.85
CA GLN A 624 32.74 -15.91 38.88
C GLN A 624 33.88 -14.93 38.52
N VAL A 625 35.11 -15.36 38.58
CA VAL A 625 36.28 -14.50 38.30
C VAL A 625 37.16 -15.06 37.19
N PHE A 626 37.27 -16.35 37.15
CA PHE A 626 38.16 -17.02 36.20
C PHE A 626 37.58 -17.17 34.81
N VAL A 627 38.43 -17.02 33.81
CA VAL A 627 38.04 -17.18 32.39
C VAL A 627 38.38 -18.57 31.94
N VAL A 628 37.41 -19.27 31.36
CA VAL A 628 37.56 -20.58 30.77
C VAL A 628 38.71 -20.60 29.77
N GLY A 629 39.56 -21.65 29.88
CA GLY A 629 40.70 -21.85 28.98
C GLY A 629 41.92 -21.03 29.35
N LYS A 630 41.85 -20.07 30.24
CA LYS A 630 43.04 -19.33 30.75
C LYS A 630 43.75 -20.10 31.85
N THR A 631 45.09 -19.88 31.90
CA THR A 631 45.98 -20.43 32.91
C THR A 631 46.30 -19.38 33.95
N TYR A 632 46.26 -19.80 35.21
CA TYR A 632 46.50 -18.97 36.36
C TYR A 632 47.62 -19.61 37.19
N VAL A 633 48.28 -18.81 38.03
CA VAL A 633 49.38 -19.21 38.88
C VAL A 633 49.00 -18.94 40.35
N LEU A 634 48.87 -20.03 41.12
CA LEU A 634 48.76 -19.97 42.56
C LEU A 634 50.16 -19.83 43.15
N LYS A 635 50.40 -18.75 43.89
CA LYS A 635 51.67 -18.46 44.55
C LYS A 635 51.47 -18.34 46.06
N GLU A 636 52.39 -18.83 46.85
CA GLU A 636 52.47 -18.54 48.23
C GLU A 636 53.41 -17.35 48.47
N LYS A 637 52.94 -16.32 49.10
CA LYS A 637 53.71 -15.10 49.45
C LYS A 637 54.39 -15.26 50.77
N ARG A 638 53.75 -15.96 51.72
CA ARG A 638 54.23 -16.21 53.04
C ARG A 638 53.63 -17.53 53.55
N PRO A 639 54.49 -18.50 53.97
CA PRO A 639 53.99 -19.73 54.57
C PRO A 639 53.50 -19.51 55.99
N ALA A 640 52.72 -20.45 56.50
CA ALA A 640 52.34 -20.52 57.90
C ALA A 640 53.59 -20.68 58.80
N ASP A 641 53.44 -20.30 60.06
CA ASP A 641 54.56 -20.49 61.04
C ASP A 641 54.98 -21.95 61.15
N GLY A 642 56.28 -22.21 60.96
CA GLY A 642 56.86 -23.52 60.98
C GLY A 642 56.88 -24.28 59.64
N TYR A 643 56.40 -23.62 58.59
CA TYR A 643 56.39 -24.22 57.24
C TYR A 643 57.34 -23.47 56.26
N VAL A 644 57.63 -24.03 55.13
CA VAL A 644 58.41 -23.46 54.06
C VAL A 644 57.51 -23.10 52.91
N THR A 645 57.91 -22.08 52.13
CA THR A 645 57.12 -21.56 50.98
C THR A 645 56.99 -22.67 49.94
N ALA A 646 55.78 -22.99 49.56
CA ALA A 646 55.50 -23.96 48.50
C ALA A 646 55.86 -23.42 47.10
N ASP A 647 56.20 -24.26 46.20
CA ASP A 647 56.33 -23.96 44.78
C ASP A 647 54.98 -23.50 44.20
N SER A 648 55.04 -22.51 43.26
CA SER A 648 53.87 -22.03 42.54
C SER A 648 53.25 -23.15 41.72
N ILE A 649 51.89 -23.14 41.62
CA ILE A 649 51.13 -24.11 40.87
C ILE A 649 50.44 -23.41 39.71
N GLU A 650 50.64 -23.87 38.51
CA GLU A 650 49.86 -23.46 37.30
C GLU A 650 48.62 -24.35 37.19
N PHE A 651 47.47 -23.71 36.97
CA PHE A 651 46.25 -24.42 36.69
C PHE A 651 45.46 -23.69 35.57
N THR A 652 44.81 -24.49 34.73
CA THR A 652 43.98 -23.98 33.65
C THR A 652 42.52 -24.22 34.02
N VAL A 653 41.70 -23.14 33.87
CA VAL A 653 40.27 -23.26 34.18
C VAL A 653 39.58 -23.98 33.01
N THR A 654 38.94 -25.07 33.33
CA THR A 654 38.15 -25.88 32.41
C THR A 654 36.71 -25.35 32.27
N ASP A 655 36.08 -25.65 31.13
CA ASP A 655 34.69 -25.27 30.88
C ASP A 655 33.73 -26.23 31.58
N THR A 656 33.48 -25.97 32.84
CA THR A 656 32.58 -26.76 33.69
C THR A 656 32.08 -25.95 34.87
N GLY A 657 30.78 -26.03 35.18
CA GLY A 657 30.16 -25.45 36.40
C GLY A 657 30.51 -26.22 37.68
N GLU A 658 31.18 -27.39 37.57
CA GLU A 658 31.68 -28.15 38.74
C GLU A 658 32.84 -27.43 39.41
N ILE A 659 32.98 -27.63 40.73
CA ILE A 659 34.06 -27.02 41.50
C ILE A 659 35.39 -27.71 41.12
N GLN A 660 36.29 -26.91 40.53
CA GLN A 660 37.66 -27.38 40.19
C GLN A 660 38.56 -27.19 41.43
N GLY A 661 39.23 -28.26 41.86
CA GLY A 661 40.10 -28.25 43.02
C GLY A 661 41.56 -28.02 42.64
N VAL A 662 42.22 -27.10 43.32
CA VAL A 662 43.67 -26.87 43.25
C VAL A 662 44.21 -27.02 44.67
N GLN A 663 45.20 -27.94 44.84
CA GLN A 663 45.78 -28.17 46.17
C GLN A 663 47.26 -27.79 46.19
N MET A 664 47.62 -26.92 47.11
CA MET A 664 49.00 -26.56 47.40
C MET A 664 49.40 -27.15 48.74
N LYS A 665 50.60 -27.73 48.79
CA LYS A 665 51.11 -28.45 49.98
C LYS A 665 52.38 -27.82 50.49
N ASP A 666 52.46 -27.63 51.79
CA ASP A 666 53.67 -27.14 52.45
C ASP A 666 54.39 -28.25 53.19
N ASP A 667 55.67 -28.20 53.10
CA ASP A 667 56.55 -28.99 54.01
C ASP A 667 56.94 -28.15 55.24
N THR A 668 57.32 -28.76 56.25
CA THR A 668 57.74 -28.07 57.53
C THR A 668 59.20 -27.66 57.52
N THR A 669 59.52 -26.65 58.20
CA THR A 669 60.91 -26.30 58.52
C THR A 669 61.56 -27.41 59.34
N LYS A 670 62.81 -27.80 59.04
CA LYS A 670 63.54 -28.93 59.66
C LYS A 670 64.90 -28.44 60.09
N ILE A 671 65.06 -28.24 61.39
CA ILE A 671 66.28 -27.73 62.04
C ILE A 671 66.86 -28.74 62.92
N ARG A 672 68.15 -29.11 62.75
CA ARG A 672 68.90 -29.99 63.64
C ARG A 672 69.95 -29.25 64.43
N ILE A 673 69.86 -29.29 65.73
CA ILE A 673 70.88 -28.70 66.60
C ILE A 673 71.83 -29.77 67.04
N ILE A 674 73.11 -29.73 66.70
CA ILE A 674 74.10 -30.61 67.06
C ILE A 674 74.99 -29.94 68.13
N LYS A 675 75.00 -30.52 69.32
CA LYS A 675 75.89 -30.09 70.42
C LYS A 675 77.18 -30.84 70.34
N LEU A 676 78.31 -30.15 70.10
CA LEU A 676 79.63 -30.80 69.94
C LEU A 676 80.56 -30.39 71.03
N ALA A 677 81.48 -31.37 71.40
CA ALA A 677 82.67 -31.02 72.20
C ALA A 677 83.74 -30.39 71.35
N GLU A 678 84.32 -29.23 71.67
CA GLU A 678 85.34 -28.54 70.88
C GLU A 678 86.60 -29.40 70.75
N ASP A 679 86.96 -30.20 71.77
CA ASP A 679 88.16 -30.94 71.83
C ASP A 679 88.12 -32.28 71.12
N THR A 680 86.90 -32.91 70.93
CA THR A 680 86.76 -34.23 70.28
C THR A 680 85.95 -34.13 69.07
N GLY A 681 85.10 -33.15 68.87
CA GLY A 681 84.17 -33.04 67.74
C GLY A 681 82.98 -34.00 67.95
N GLU A 682 82.93 -34.71 69.03
CA GLU A 682 81.83 -35.71 69.29
C GLU A 682 80.56 -34.99 69.74
N GLY A 683 79.39 -35.61 69.41
CA GLY A 683 78.06 -35.12 69.84
C GLY A 683 77.92 -35.18 71.33
N MET A 684 77.25 -34.25 71.93
CA MET A 684 77.07 -34.12 73.41
C MET A 684 75.59 -34.11 73.77
N ARG A 685 75.26 -34.96 74.71
CA ARG A 685 73.94 -35.08 75.32
C ARG A 685 73.87 -34.31 76.67
N GLY A 686 72.65 -33.81 77.00
CA GLY A 686 72.42 -33.19 78.33
C GLY A 686 72.64 -31.74 78.50
N ALA A 687 72.99 -31.00 77.36
CA ALA A 687 72.96 -29.53 77.31
C ALA A 687 71.52 -29.03 77.25
N LYS A 688 71.11 -28.11 78.06
CA LYS A 688 69.77 -27.53 77.97
C LYS A 688 69.85 -26.22 77.23
N PHE A 689 68.97 -26.15 76.28
CA PHE A 689 68.82 -24.99 75.38
C PHE A 689 67.50 -24.33 75.60
N GLU A 690 67.56 -23.03 75.56
CA GLU A 690 66.31 -22.20 75.30
C GLU A 690 66.46 -21.44 74.01
N VAL A 691 65.41 -21.45 73.23
CA VAL A 691 65.41 -20.74 71.91
C VAL A 691 64.52 -19.50 72.07
N TYR A 692 64.99 -18.39 71.59
CA TYR A 692 64.32 -17.11 71.73
C TYR A 692 64.10 -16.50 70.31
N ASP A 693 62.99 -15.88 70.05
CA ASP A 693 62.70 -15.16 68.84
C ASP A 693 63.43 -13.82 68.80
N SER A 694 63.17 -13.02 67.76
CA SER A 694 63.73 -11.65 67.57
C SER A 694 63.30 -10.68 68.64
N ASN A 695 62.12 -10.87 69.28
CA ASN A 695 61.64 -10.10 70.44
C ASN A 695 62.17 -10.53 71.79
N ASN A 696 63.03 -11.54 71.80
CA ASN A 696 63.57 -12.14 72.97
C ASN A 696 62.51 -12.87 73.83
N GLU A 697 61.46 -13.36 73.21
CA GLU A 697 60.49 -14.27 73.82
C GLU A 697 60.96 -15.70 73.67
N LYS A 698 60.76 -16.52 74.65
CA LYS A 698 61.15 -17.92 74.57
C LYS A 698 60.11 -18.72 73.86
N VAL A 699 60.53 -19.32 72.69
CA VAL A 699 59.64 -20.09 71.82
C VAL A 699 59.68 -21.59 72.13
N LEU A 700 60.81 -22.09 72.56
CA LEU A 700 60.96 -23.54 72.96
C LEU A 700 62.17 -23.76 73.80
N GLU A 701 62.21 -24.91 74.40
CA GLU A 701 63.40 -25.42 75.14
C GLU A 701 63.58 -26.92 74.85
N PHE A 702 64.84 -27.34 74.88
CA PHE A 702 65.16 -28.74 74.62
C PHE A 702 66.44 -29.14 75.33
N THR A 703 66.67 -30.51 75.41
CA THR A 703 67.94 -31.02 75.89
C THR A 703 68.65 -31.73 74.75
N SER A 704 69.94 -31.44 74.52
CA SER A 704 70.76 -32.00 73.42
C SER A 704 70.86 -33.53 73.59
N VAL A 705 70.86 -34.23 72.44
CA VAL A 705 71.18 -35.63 72.31
C VAL A 705 72.43 -35.81 71.43
N GLU A 706 73.09 -36.95 71.42
CA GLU A 706 74.37 -37.20 70.73
C GLU A 706 74.27 -36.90 69.19
N ASP A 707 73.16 -37.42 68.52
CA ASP A 707 72.99 -37.37 67.08
C ASP A 707 72.37 -36.01 66.62
N GLY A 708 72.12 -35.09 67.54
CA GLY A 708 71.46 -33.81 67.23
C GLY A 708 69.98 -33.84 67.60
N TYR A 709 69.42 -32.69 68.03
CA TYR A 709 68.02 -32.51 68.43
C TYR A 709 67.29 -31.89 67.29
N ASP A 710 66.28 -32.51 66.74
CA ASP A 710 65.47 -32.07 65.64
C ASP A 710 64.31 -31.20 66.07
N ILE A 711 64.22 -29.99 65.47
CA ILE A 711 63.09 -29.11 65.64
C ILE A 711 62.39 -29.03 64.29
N THR A 712 61.17 -29.60 64.21
CA THR A 712 60.39 -29.66 62.94
C THR A 712 59.10 -28.88 63.15
N GLY A 713 58.79 -28.00 62.24
CA GLY A 713 57.53 -27.24 62.19
C GLY A 713 57.30 -26.31 63.43
N LYS A 714 58.37 -25.77 63.96
CA LYS A 714 58.32 -24.93 65.19
C LYS A 714 58.97 -23.55 64.97
N LEU A 715 59.74 -23.36 63.94
CA LEU A 715 60.50 -22.15 63.72
C LEU A 715 60.11 -21.59 62.34
N THR A 716 59.85 -20.30 62.27
CA THR A 716 59.30 -19.62 61.11
C THR A 716 60.42 -19.21 60.14
N VAL A 717 60.24 -19.44 58.85
CA VAL A 717 61.13 -19.00 57.78
C VAL A 717 61.38 -17.50 57.81
N GLY A 718 62.63 -17.13 57.58
CA GLY A 718 63.05 -15.71 57.60
C GLY A 718 63.24 -15.07 58.97
N GLU A 719 62.72 -15.72 60.00
CA GLU A 719 62.93 -15.27 61.38
C GLU A 719 64.28 -15.70 61.90
N THR A 720 64.86 -14.84 62.76
CA THR A 720 66.18 -15.08 63.39
C THR A 720 65.96 -15.49 64.86
N TYR A 721 66.34 -16.73 65.15
CA TYR A 721 66.22 -17.25 66.48
C TYR A 721 67.58 -17.24 67.22
N THR A 722 67.55 -17.04 68.54
CA THR A 722 68.75 -17.09 69.43
C THR A 722 68.74 -18.37 70.23
N PHE A 723 69.61 -19.34 69.86
CA PHE A 723 69.82 -20.59 70.62
C PHE A 723 70.77 -20.34 71.78
N LYS A 724 70.29 -20.36 73.00
CA LYS A 724 70.98 -20.06 74.20
C LYS A 724 71.10 -21.30 75.11
N GLU A 725 72.28 -21.79 75.28
CA GLU A 725 72.48 -22.82 76.21
C GLU A 725 72.40 -22.26 77.64
N VAL A 726 71.56 -22.86 78.52
CA VAL A 726 71.30 -22.42 79.86
C VAL A 726 71.91 -23.38 80.86
N GLU A 727 72.14 -24.64 80.47
CA GLU A 727 72.90 -25.63 81.27
C GLU A 727 73.81 -26.46 80.35
N ALA A 728 75.11 -26.43 80.65
CA ALA A 728 76.12 -27.17 79.92
C ALA A 728 76.28 -28.58 80.46
N PRO A 729 76.68 -29.54 79.64
CA PRO A 729 77.01 -30.89 80.08
C PRO A 729 78.18 -30.86 81.10
N LYS A 730 78.08 -31.80 81.95
CA LYS A 730 79.07 -31.84 83.13
C LYS A 730 80.56 -31.81 82.57
N GLY A 731 81.26 -30.90 83.02
CA GLY A 731 82.70 -30.67 82.65
C GLY A 731 82.94 -29.74 81.46
N TYR A 732 81.98 -29.05 80.92
CA TYR A 732 81.98 -28.13 79.83
C TYR A 732 81.53 -26.68 80.29
N LYS A 733 81.96 -25.65 79.57
CA LYS A 733 81.47 -24.29 79.79
C LYS A 733 80.33 -24.04 78.88
N LEU A 734 79.39 -23.20 79.27
CA LEU A 734 78.24 -22.74 78.41
C LEU A 734 78.78 -22.11 77.12
N ALA A 735 78.17 -22.55 76.05
CA ALA A 735 78.38 -21.90 74.69
C ALA A 735 77.88 -20.45 74.72
N LYS A 736 78.40 -19.66 73.88
CA LYS A 736 77.86 -18.32 73.60
C LYS A 736 76.51 -18.55 72.82
N PRO A 737 75.49 -17.71 72.97
CA PRO A 737 74.30 -17.79 72.23
C PRO A 737 74.60 -17.73 70.71
N VAL A 738 73.94 -18.59 69.93
CA VAL A 738 74.06 -18.65 68.45
C VAL A 738 72.81 -18.07 67.92
N LYS A 739 72.91 -17.09 66.99
CA LYS A 739 71.77 -16.59 66.17
C LYS A 739 71.78 -17.32 64.84
N TYR A 740 70.65 -17.75 64.48
CA TYR A 740 70.43 -18.37 63.17
C TYR A 740 69.09 -17.94 62.52
N THR A 741 69.15 -17.53 61.27
CA THR A 741 67.97 -17.20 60.55
C THR A 741 67.52 -18.45 59.77
N ILE A 742 66.26 -18.82 59.94
CA ILE A 742 65.67 -20.00 59.29
C ILE A 742 65.60 -19.73 57.76
N GLU A 743 66.24 -20.61 57.03
CA GLU A 743 66.20 -20.53 55.57
C GLU A 743 64.92 -21.14 55.06
N ASP A 744 64.41 -20.62 53.89
CA ASP A 744 63.24 -21.10 53.24
C ASP A 744 63.56 -22.34 52.42
N THR A 745 63.67 -23.49 53.14
CA THR A 745 63.94 -24.78 52.53
C THR A 745 63.42 -25.92 53.40
N ALA A 746 62.89 -26.92 52.77
CA ALA A 746 62.44 -28.17 53.42
C ALA A 746 63.59 -29.12 53.75
N GLU A 747 64.83 -28.82 53.32
CA GLU A 747 66.02 -29.56 53.67
C GLU A 747 66.37 -29.36 55.12
N LEU A 748 67.09 -30.40 55.72
CA LEU A 748 67.49 -30.38 57.11
C LEU A 748 68.60 -29.30 57.30
N GLN A 749 68.30 -28.19 57.89
CA GLN A 749 69.25 -27.13 58.28
C GLN A 749 69.93 -27.53 59.54
N THR A 750 71.29 -27.55 59.58
CA THR A 750 72.03 -28.06 60.77
C THR A 750 72.79 -26.91 61.45
N ILE A 751 72.60 -26.71 62.73
CA ILE A 751 73.31 -25.72 63.55
C ILE A 751 74.18 -26.45 64.49
N SER A 752 75.49 -26.29 64.40
CA SER A 752 76.50 -26.88 65.30
C SER A 752 76.89 -25.86 66.43
N ILE A 753 76.68 -26.26 67.69
CA ILE A 753 76.99 -25.45 68.86
C ILE A 753 78.07 -26.15 69.63
N THR A 754 79.25 -25.60 69.84
CA THR A 754 80.40 -26.19 70.53
C THR A 754 80.60 -25.67 71.92
N ASP A 755 80.94 -26.61 72.82
CA ASP A 755 81.37 -26.27 74.19
C ASP A 755 82.85 -26.51 74.42
N LYS A 756 83.45 -25.60 75.19
CA LYS A 756 84.84 -25.71 75.56
C LYS A 756 84.88 -26.44 76.88
N LYS A 757 85.82 -27.42 76.99
CA LYS A 757 86.08 -28.15 78.22
C LYS A 757 86.48 -27.26 79.36
N GLN A 758 86.00 -27.45 80.52
CA GLN A 758 86.40 -26.67 81.74
C GLN A 758 87.88 -27.08 82.04
N PRO A 759 88.76 -26.22 82.34
CA PRO A 759 90.10 -26.56 82.85
C PRO A 759 89.88 -27.24 84.22
N LYS A 760 90.63 -28.41 84.51
CA LYS A 760 90.62 -29.02 85.83
C LYS A 760 91.12 -27.96 86.80
N PRO A 761 90.40 -27.86 88.05
CA PRO A 761 90.80 -26.99 89.06
C PRO A 761 92.19 -27.44 89.63
N PRO A 762 93.18 -26.55 89.97
CA PRO A 762 94.37 -26.89 90.77
C PRO A 762 93.98 -27.35 92.14
N VAL A 763 94.70 -28.45 92.69
CA VAL A 763 94.53 -29.00 94.02
C VAL A 763 94.78 -27.92 95.04
N PRO A 764 93.92 -27.76 96.05
CA PRO A 764 94.06 -26.59 97.02
C PRO A 764 95.19 -26.88 98.00
N GLN A 765 96.15 -26.01 98.16
CA GLN A 765 96.99 -25.90 99.35
C GLN A 765 96.28 -25.12 100.42
N THR A 766 96.17 -25.72 101.62
CA THR A 766 95.56 -25.23 102.89
C THR A 766 96.34 -23.93 103.36
N GLY A 767 95.63 -22.91 103.78
CA GLY A 767 96.18 -21.86 104.62
C GLY A 767 95.26 -20.67 104.85
N LEU A 768 94.61 -20.76 105.98
CA LEU A 768 93.97 -19.71 106.83
C LEU A 768 94.17 -18.27 106.42
N ASN A 769 93.12 -17.49 106.28
CA ASN A 769 92.72 -16.46 107.28
C ASN A 769 91.53 -15.64 106.70
N THR A 770 90.59 -15.55 107.67
CA THR A 770 89.46 -14.67 107.77
C THR A 770 89.88 -13.20 107.84
N PRO A 771 89.12 -12.07 107.94
CA PRO A 771 87.66 -12.06 107.97
C PRO A 771 87.12 -10.69 107.26
N LEU A 772 85.91 -10.68 107.39
CA LEU A 772 84.98 -9.49 107.76
C LEU A 772 84.22 -8.81 106.61
N MET A 773 83.00 -9.04 106.83
CA MET A 773 81.88 -8.00 106.92
C MET A 773 81.70 -6.99 105.73
N THR A 774 80.55 -6.67 105.31
CA THR A 774 79.20 -6.29 105.75
C THR A 774 78.36 -5.98 104.53
N ALA A 775 77.17 -6.50 104.38
CA ALA A 775 75.90 -6.02 104.79
C ALA A 775 75.35 -4.87 103.96
N VAL A 776 74.05 -4.99 103.67
CA VAL A 776 72.94 -4.10 103.66
C VAL A 776 72.30 -4.02 102.29
N LEU A 777 71.15 -4.74 102.02
CA LEU A 777 69.85 -4.41 102.39
C LEU A 777 69.21 -3.31 101.57
N ILE A 778 68.07 -3.57 101.03
CA ILE A 778 66.80 -2.74 100.97
C ILE A 778 66.46 -2.28 99.65
N LEU A 779 65.34 -2.43 99.14
CA LEU A 779 63.93 -2.57 99.44
C LEU A 779 63.11 -1.88 98.31
N PHE A 780 61.99 -2.41 98.15
CA PHE A 780 60.71 -1.79 97.73
C PHE A 780 60.50 -1.53 96.22
N SER A 781 59.56 -2.07 95.66
CA SER A 781 58.12 -2.28 95.90
C SER A 781 57.29 -1.39 94.88
N LEU A 782 56.39 -2.05 94.31
CA LEU A 782 55.01 -1.63 94.12
C LEU A 782 54.80 -0.44 93.17
N ILE A 783 53.91 -0.61 92.38
CA ILE A 783 52.44 -0.36 92.33
C ILE A 783 52.03 -0.39 90.94
N CYS A 784 51.21 -1.34 90.57
CA CYS A 784 49.76 -1.19 90.47
C CYS A 784 49.23 -0.18 89.59
N GLY A 785 48.37 -0.61 88.75
CA GLY A 785 47.11 -0.07 88.52
C GLY A 785 46.91 0.25 87.00
N ALA A 786 46.20 -0.60 86.36
CA ALA A 786 44.77 -0.54 86.33
C ALA A 786 44.31 0.78 85.67
N ILE A 787 43.50 0.64 84.72
CA ILE A 787 42.16 1.17 84.52
C ILE A 787 41.94 1.19 83.09
N ILE A 788 41.22 0.16 82.52
CA ILE A 788 39.76 0.20 82.38
C ILE A 788 39.28 1.30 81.47
N ALA A 789 38.75 0.82 80.45
CA ALA A 789 37.39 1.00 79.96
C ALA A 789 37.04 2.33 79.32
N PHE A 790 36.20 2.11 78.53
CA PHE A 790 34.97 2.79 78.16
C PHE A 790 35.00 3.27 76.72
N CYS A 791 34.15 3.02 75.99
CA CYS A 791 32.71 2.71 75.80
C CYS A 791 32.48 3.05 74.41
N ARG A 792 31.88 2.15 73.69
CA ARG A 792 30.44 2.10 73.48
C ARG A 792 29.81 3.26 72.72
N LYS A 793 29.19 2.88 71.78
CA LYS A 793 27.94 3.44 71.17
C LYS A 793 28.13 4.64 70.22
N ARG A 794 27.39 4.70 69.18
CA ARG A 794 26.01 4.33 68.80
C ARG A 794 25.83 4.47 67.36
N THR A 795 25.19 3.52 66.77
CA THR A 795 23.84 3.66 66.22
C THR A 795 23.68 4.78 65.20
N GLY A 796 23.23 4.51 64.08
CA GLY A 796 21.98 4.10 63.62
C GLY A 796 21.85 4.50 62.15
N SER A 797 21.36 3.67 61.40
CA SER A 797 19.97 3.72 60.99
C SER A 797 19.66 4.57 59.76
N ARG A 798 19.11 3.93 58.88
CA ARG A 798 18.16 4.39 57.79
C ARG A 798 18.81 4.92 56.53
N SER A 799 18.52 4.43 55.45
CA SER A 799 17.28 3.86 54.92
C SER A 799 17.61 2.93 53.75
#